data_beeb4d79f8dce462e3a80d49ae584d5b
#
_entry.id   beeb4d79f8dce462e3a80d49ae584d5b
#
_cell.length_a   1.000
_cell.length_b   1.000
_cell.length_c   1.000
_cell.angle_alpha   90.00
_cell.angle_beta   90.00
_cell.angle_gamma   90.00
#
_symmetry.space_group_name_H-M   'P 1'
#
loop_
_entity.id
_entity.type
_entity.pdbx_description
1 polymer ?
#
loop_
_entity_poly.entity_id
_entity_poly.type
_entity_poly.pdbx_seq_one_letter_code
_entity_poly.pdbx_strand_id
1 'polypeptide(L)'
;MASVSDQNMDIIAPSDPQGEIVHPNVSSTSEDEEPILEAISGSSLDVPSDLSSISLVAGSHIDPVDEKSASDSVSVSDNDDFYVRNYRDKWGITLPTVTISAFTETGQAESSIKVPNQRSYTDRRPVISSSLADTPCAALGVQGILDQMNATLGTSHTLDTPSVLSLLEECIEKNYDFGIVYGHLRTVWNTHRDSNIQDELRRLEEEDREMRQRVLVGNVIVTLRLRPRRVWDLYSNRVVPWWIADIRPDPISHAWVDEEDRVNVLTPINGKEWPVPIPKDASLDLIWIEMLNLEVEYTWLDVLCLRQKGGEREDLRAEEWKLDVPTIGSIYRISQVVVYLSGLGWPLCLKEGDMDSDRCWFRRAWTVQEVGFRERTIAGVTLDGPMHAEPIDDDGNHKMDMFHKQLKSLHMNWDIFSLLTAMQDRVSTNPVDRVAGLALPMVPRVIPAYYESTSLEDAWTALVNTTHNYDCVLLLFQYPGVGLGCKKWRPTWDQVMTEPLPAYVNYFGEVQHDDETDEDWVDGLCIEKGLLQGLDMGSAEGVDRCGQLEVKDVDRTLHTFKICVTHQLPIPKDTYVLLRSQDPYQDNKQTKQIYWAVGRRTPDQRFEKVSVFMMDDWKEVMRLDDLRGIMVESHNVLV
;
A
#
# COMPACT_ATOMS: atom_id res chain seq x y z
N MET A 1 60.58 -23.98 -11.24
CA MET A 1 61.15 -25.05 -12.08
C MET A 1 60.00 -25.72 -12.78
N ALA A 2 60.10 -25.66 -14.12
CA ALA A 2 59.49 -26.46 -15.18
C ALA A 2 57.95 -26.36 -15.26
N SER A 3 57.38 -25.66 -16.19
CA SER A 3 57.33 -25.62 -17.68
C SER A 3 56.21 -26.51 -18.22
N VAL A 4 55.19 -25.81 -18.75
CA VAL A 4 54.78 -25.70 -20.17
C VAL A 4 54.07 -26.92 -20.75
N SER A 5 52.85 -26.77 -21.22
CA SER A 5 52.56 -26.84 -22.65
C SER A 5 51.11 -26.44 -23.00
N ASP A 6 51.05 -25.48 -23.91
CA ASP A 6 49.91 -25.10 -24.77
C ASP A 6 49.50 -26.28 -25.65
N GLN A 7 48.19 -26.41 -25.91
CA GLN A 7 47.70 -26.86 -27.21
C GLN A 7 46.40 -26.13 -27.55
N ASN A 8 46.46 -25.29 -28.56
CA ASN A 8 45.40 -24.83 -29.44
C ASN A 8 44.70 -26.00 -30.11
N MET A 9 43.41 -25.92 -30.25
CA MET A 9 42.73 -26.54 -31.38
C MET A 9 41.49 -25.74 -31.80
N ASP A 10 41.45 -25.60 -33.09
CA ASP A 10 40.70 -24.71 -33.95
C ASP A 10 39.18 -24.86 -33.95
N ILE A 11 38.61 -23.74 -34.29
CA ILE A 11 37.29 -23.38 -34.81
C ILE A 11 36.80 -24.32 -35.92
N ILE A 12 35.56 -24.82 -35.80
CA ILE A 12 34.70 -25.17 -36.95
C ILE A 12 33.28 -24.71 -36.66
N ALA A 13 32.82 -23.74 -37.44
CA ALA A 13 31.41 -23.39 -37.61
C ALA A 13 30.78 -24.31 -38.67
N PRO A 14 29.51 -24.67 -38.56
CA PRO A 14 28.72 -25.09 -39.71
C PRO A 14 27.62 -24.07 -40.04
N SER A 15 27.63 -23.79 -41.33
CA SER A 15 26.75 -23.15 -42.27
C SER A 15 25.24 -23.38 -42.12
N ASP A 16 24.49 -22.28 -42.39
CA ASP A 16 23.08 -22.24 -42.73
C ASP A 16 22.66 -23.15 -43.90
N PRO A 17 21.41 -23.64 -43.89
CA PRO A 17 20.72 -23.83 -45.14
C PRO A 17 19.48 -22.92 -45.24
N GLN A 18 19.46 -22.13 -46.31
CA GLN A 18 18.32 -21.46 -46.89
C GLN A 18 17.22 -22.46 -47.25
N GLY A 19 16.00 -22.19 -46.84
CA GLY A 19 14.78 -22.87 -47.27
C GLY A 19 13.77 -21.85 -47.75
N GLU A 20 13.42 -21.97 -49.01
CA GLU A 20 12.51 -21.13 -49.78
C GLU A 20 11.10 -21.05 -49.20
N ILE A 21 10.57 -19.81 -49.23
CA ILE A 21 9.16 -19.49 -48.93
C ILE A 21 8.36 -19.68 -50.22
N VAL A 22 7.42 -20.64 -50.21
CA VAL A 22 6.38 -20.75 -51.28
C VAL A 22 5.11 -20.08 -50.78
N HIS A 23 4.71 -18.98 -51.44
CA HIS A 23 3.39 -18.40 -51.34
C HIS A 23 2.40 -19.07 -52.31
N PRO A 24 1.16 -19.34 -51.91
CA PRO A 24 0.08 -19.51 -52.85
C PRO A 24 -0.70 -18.20 -52.97
N ASN A 25 -0.71 -17.64 -54.19
CA ASN A 25 -1.68 -16.67 -54.71
C ASN A 25 -3.08 -17.30 -54.73
N VAL A 26 -4.08 -16.61 -54.21
CA VAL A 26 -5.46 -16.74 -54.65
C VAL A 26 -6.06 -15.33 -54.75
N SER A 27 -6.63 -15.12 -55.90
CA SER A 27 -7.18 -13.92 -56.54
C SER A 27 -8.38 -13.31 -55.83
N SER A 28 -8.44 -12.00 -55.97
CA SER A 28 -9.53 -11.05 -55.79
C SER A 28 -10.91 -11.46 -56.30
N THR A 29 -11.95 -11.22 -55.50
CA THR A 29 -13.22 -10.66 -55.96
C THR A 29 -13.75 -9.70 -54.91
N SER A 30 -13.99 -8.50 -55.36
CA SER A 30 -14.67 -7.40 -54.70
C SER A 30 -16.15 -7.72 -54.48
N GLU A 31 -16.67 -7.35 -53.30
CA GLU A 31 -18.03 -6.83 -53.18
C GLU A 31 -18.11 -5.96 -51.92
N ASP A 32 -18.53 -4.72 -52.19
CA ASP A 32 -18.80 -3.66 -51.22
C ASP A 32 -20.02 -4.02 -50.36
N GLU A 33 -19.89 -3.99 -49.02
CA GLU A 33 -21.03 -3.74 -48.15
C GLU A 33 -20.59 -2.81 -46.99
N GLU A 34 -21.00 -1.55 -47.11
CA GLU A 34 -21.06 -0.61 -46.00
C GLU A 34 -22.12 -1.07 -44.98
N PRO A 35 -21.86 -1.07 -43.67
CA PRO A 35 -22.93 -1.10 -42.69
C PRO A 35 -23.38 0.33 -42.37
N ILE A 36 -24.63 0.54 -42.66
CA ILE A 36 -25.50 1.66 -42.35
C ILE A 36 -25.38 2.03 -40.85
N LEU A 37 -24.95 3.27 -40.59
CA LEU A 37 -25.11 3.96 -39.32
C LEU A 37 -26.59 4.39 -39.19
N GLU A 38 -27.39 3.59 -38.48
CA GLU A 38 -28.67 4.08 -37.98
C GLU A 38 -28.43 4.91 -36.70
N ALA A 39 -28.64 6.19 -36.86
CA ALA A 39 -28.77 7.15 -35.80
C ALA A 39 -30.02 6.83 -34.96
N ILE A 40 -29.83 6.31 -33.75
CA ILE A 40 -30.89 6.31 -32.73
C ILE A 40 -30.74 7.62 -31.94
N SER A 41 -31.49 8.59 -32.34
CA SER A 41 -31.77 9.81 -31.59
C SER A 41 -32.73 9.51 -30.45
N GLY A 42 -32.39 9.92 -29.26
CA GLY A 42 -33.35 10.38 -28.25
C GLY A 42 -33.98 9.34 -27.33
N SER A 43 -33.39 9.16 -26.17
CA SER A 43 -34.16 9.26 -24.94
C SER A 43 -33.23 9.75 -23.83
N SER A 44 -33.46 11.00 -23.44
CA SER A 44 -32.95 11.60 -22.22
C SER A 44 -33.42 10.73 -21.06
N LEU A 45 -32.46 10.04 -20.42
CA LEU A 45 -32.69 9.48 -19.10
C LEU A 45 -32.40 10.62 -18.11
N ASP A 46 -33.46 11.12 -17.50
CA ASP A 46 -33.43 12.00 -16.35
C ASP A 46 -32.54 11.36 -15.28
N VAL A 47 -31.36 11.95 -15.05
CA VAL A 47 -30.55 11.69 -13.87
C VAL A 47 -31.23 12.41 -12.72
N PRO A 48 -31.62 11.70 -11.62
CA PRO A 48 -32.18 12.38 -10.46
C PRO A 48 -31.13 13.30 -9.86
N SER A 49 -31.45 14.57 -9.74
CA SER A 49 -30.63 15.62 -9.13
C SER A 49 -30.62 15.55 -7.58
N ASP A 50 -30.46 14.37 -6.99
CA ASP A 50 -30.44 14.14 -5.54
C ASP A 50 -29.15 13.49 -5.07
N LEU A 51 -27.99 14.00 -5.53
CA LEU A 51 -26.68 13.68 -4.94
C LEU A 51 -26.24 14.70 -3.86
N SER A 52 -27.11 15.65 -3.48
CA SER A 52 -26.79 16.64 -2.45
C SER A 52 -27.13 16.21 -1.01
N SER A 53 -27.47 14.95 -0.75
CA SER A 53 -27.79 14.45 0.59
C SER A 53 -27.08 13.15 1.01
N ILE A 54 -25.97 12.79 0.40
CA ILE A 54 -25.02 11.87 1.04
C ILE A 54 -24.18 12.71 1.98
N SER A 55 -24.71 12.91 3.20
CA SER A 55 -23.96 13.40 4.33
C SER A 55 -22.80 12.44 4.57
N LEU A 56 -21.63 12.78 4.03
CA LEU A 56 -20.36 12.27 4.50
C LEU A 56 -20.27 12.64 5.97
N VAL A 57 -20.46 11.67 6.85
CA VAL A 57 -20.06 11.82 8.25
C VAL A 57 -18.55 12.08 8.21
N ALA A 58 -18.20 13.35 8.09
CA ALA A 58 -16.88 13.87 8.32
C ALA A 58 -16.52 13.44 9.74
N GLY A 59 -15.49 12.59 9.84
CA GLY A 59 -14.90 12.22 11.10
C GLY A 59 -14.57 13.50 11.87
N SER A 60 -15.00 13.48 13.11
CA SER A 60 -14.75 14.47 14.15
C SER A 60 -13.47 15.26 13.94
N HIS A 61 -13.61 16.58 13.94
CA HIS A 61 -12.56 17.54 14.25
C HIS A 61 -11.70 17.00 15.39
N ILE A 62 -10.42 16.77 15.13
CA ILE A 62 -9.41 16.65 16.18
C ILE A 62 -8.94 18.08 16.38
N ASP A 63 -9.42 18.71 17.44
CA ASP A 63 -8.86 19.96 17.94
C ASP A 63 -7.37 19.74 18.26
N PRO A 64 -6.50 20.75 18.01
CA PRO A 64 -5.10 20.67 18.38
C PRO A 64 -4.99 20.62 19.91
N VAL A 65 -4.47 19.51 20.44
CA VAL A 65 -4.20 19.35 21.86
C VAL A 65 -3.03 20.24 22.23
N ASP A 66 -3.29 21.20 23.12
CA ASP A 66 -2.31 22.01 23.82
C ASP A 66 -1.18 21.17 24.43
N GLU A 67 0.05 21.41 23.99
CA GLU A 67 1.27 20.94 24.67
C GLU A 67 1.44 21.70 26.00
N LYS A 68 0.72 21.30 27.04
CA LYS A 68 1.15 21.56 28.42
C LYS A 68 0.61 20.53 29.39
N SER A 69 1.58 19.83 29.99
CA SER A 69 1.47 19.02 31.19
C SER A 69 0.50 17.84 31.11
N ALA A 70 1.05 16.66 31.05
CA ALA A 70 0.71 15.62 32.00
C ALA A 70 1.43 14.33 31.58
N SER A 71 2.33 13.88 32.39
CA SER A 71 2.61 12.49 32.63
C SER A 71 1.33 11.87 33.22
N ASP A 72 0.36 11.61 32.38
CA ASP A 72 -0.73 10.70 32.66
C ASP A 72 -0.80 9.71 31.50
N SER A 73 -0.42 8.49 31.81
CA SER A 73 -0.67 7.30 31.04
C SER A 73 -2.13 7.31 30.58
N VAL A 74 -2.36 7.70 29.33
CA VAL A 74 -3.62 7.38 28.66
C VAL A 74 -3.62 5.86 28.52
N SER A 75 -4.29 5.22 29.45
CA SER A 75 -4.74 3.84 29.32
C SER A 75 -5.60 3.82 28.04
N VAL A 76 -4.99 3.35 26.93
CA VAL A 76 -5.73 2.83 25.79
C VAL A 76 -6.65 1.76 26.39
N SER A 77 -7.94 2.02 26.30
CA SER A 77 -8.96 1.19 26.93
C SER A 77 -8.74 -0.27 26.54
N ASP A 78 -8.64 -1.13 27.54
CA ASP A 78 -8.56 -2.60 27.51
C ASP A 78 -9.71 -3.30 26.74
N ASN A 79 -10.46 -2.58 25.91
CA ASN A 79 -11.56 -3.13 25.14
C ASN A 79 -11.16 -3.93 23.90
N ASP A 80 -9.92 -3.80 23.41
CA ASP A 80 -9.43 -4.63 22.29
C ASP A 80 -8.87 -5.99 22.80
N ASP A 81 -8.43 -6.09 24.03
CA ASP A 81 -8.05 -7.36 24.69
C ASP A 81 -9.25 -8.28 24.96
N PHE A 82 -10.47 -7.75 24.85
CA PHE A 82 -11.69 -8.50 25.12
C PHE A 82 -12.05 -9.54 24.04
N TYR A 83 -11.55 -9.37 22.82
CA TYR A 83 -11.84 -10.30 21.72
C TYR A 83 -10.91 -11.53 21.66
N VAL A 84 -9.71 -11.46 22.22
CA VAL A 84 -8.73 -12.55 22.15
C VAL A 84 -8.86 -13.53 23.32
N ARG A 85 -9.47 -13.14 24.40
CA ARG A 85 -9.53 -13.96 25.62
C ARG A 85 -10.69 -14.90 25.64
N ASN A 86 -11.34 -15.44 24.70
CA ASN A 86 -12.43 -16.28 25.27
C ASN A 86 -13.35 -17.01 24.32
N TYR A 87 -12.84 -18.01 23.68
CA TYR A 87 -13.70 -19.19 23.51
C TYR A 87 -14.15 -19.73 24.88
N ARG A 88 -13.23 -19.77 25.87
CA ARG A 88 -13.49 -20.25 27.21
C ARG A 88 -14.51 -19.43 27.99
N ASP A 89 -14.42 -18.11 27.94
CA ASP A 89 -15.26 -17.22 28.73
C ASP A 89 -16.59 -16.90 28.06
N LYS A 90 -16.63 -16.93 26.72
CA LYS A 90 -17.86 -16.65 25.96
C LYS A 90 -18.87 -17.81 26.02
N TRP A 91 -18.37 -19.06 26.11
CA TRP A 91 -19.23 -20.25 26.02
C TRP A 91 -19.09 -21.23 27.22
N GLY A 92 -18.18 -21.00 28.16
CA GLY A 92 -17.95 -21.89 29.32
C GLY A 92 -17.41 -23.29 28.93
N ILE A 93 -16.93 -23.46 27.69
CA ILE A 93 -16.50 -24.74 27.13
C ILE A 93 -14.99 -24.87 27.30
N THR A 94 -14.54 -25.98 27.86
CA THR A 94 -13.11 -26.34 27.95
C THR A 94 -12.78 -27.27 26.79
N LEU A 95 -12.05 -26.74 25.79
CA LEU A 95 -11.60 -27.52 24.64
C LEU A 95 -10.41 -28.45 25.00
N PRO A 96 -10.23 -29.57 24.27
CA PRO A 96 -9.07 -30.42 24.43
C PRO A 96 -7.76 -29.69 24.07
N THR A 97 -6.66 -30.11 24.65
CA THR A 97 -5.34 -29.62 24.26
C THR A 97 -4.98 -30.17 22.86
N VAL A 98 -4.60 -29.28 21.94
CA VAL A 98 -4.13 -29.62 20.60
C VAL A 98 -2.64 -29.33 20.52
N THR A 99 -1.87 -30.23 19.88
CA THR A 99 -0.45 -30.05 19.57
C THR A 99 -0.25 -30.19 18.08
N ILE A 100 0.35 -29.16 17.47
CA ILE A 100 0.80 -29.12 16.07
C ILE A 100 2.33 -29.05 16.12
N SER A 101 3.04 -29.96 15.49
CA SER A 101 4.50 -29.97 15.50
C SER A 101 5.09 -29.99 14.11
N ALA A 102 6.28 -29.42 13.94
CA ALA A 102 7.01 -29.46 12.67
C ALA A 102 7.19 -30.90 12.17
N PHE A 103 7.38 -31.86 13.08
CA PHE A 103 7.54 -33.26 12.71
C PHE A 103 6.27 -33.86 12.11
N THR A 104 5.10 -33.57 12.68
CA THR A 104 3.82 -34.08 12.14
C THR A 104 3.45 -33.43 10.81
N GLU A 105 3.74 -32.14 10.66
CA GLU A 105 3.31 -31.38 9.47
C GLU A 105 4.33 -31.46 8.32
N THR A 106 5.64 -31.51 8.61
CA THR A 106 6.68 -31.48 7.56
C THR A 106 7.58 -32.71 7.52
N GLY A 107 7.51 -33.60 8.54
CA GLY A 107 8.45 -34.70 8.74
C GLY A 107 9.83 -34.28 9.27
N GLN A 108 10.05 -33.00 9.51
CA GLN A 108 11.33 -32.48 10.01
C GLN A 108 11.40 -32.59 11.53
N ALA A 109 12.55 -33.04 12.04
CA ALA A 109 12.77 -33.06 13.49
C ALA A 109 12.77 -31.63 14.06
N GLU A 110 12.03 -31.41 15.13
CA GLU A 110 11.93 -30.08 15.78
C GLU A 110 13.31 -29.51 16.16
N SER A 111 14.26 -30.38 16.53
CA SER A 111 15.64 -29.99 16.84
C SER A 111 16.41 -29.42 15.64
N SER A 112 16.00 -29.73 14.41
CA SER A 112 16.61 -29.19 13.20
C SER A 112 16.07 -27.82 12.80
N ILE A 113 14.94 -27.40 13.37
CA ILE A 113 14.30 -26.12 13.07
C ILE A 113 15.00 -25.00 13.84
N LYS A 114 15.52 -24.02 13.12
CA LYS A 114 16.31 -22.90 13.70
C LYS A 114 15.46 -21.92 14.48
N VAL A 115 14.23 -21.66 14.03
CA VAL A 115 13.30 -20.72 14.65
C VAL A 115 12.47 -21.47 15.71
N PRO A 116 12.62 -21.19 17.00
CA PRO A 116 11.90 -21.92 18.06
C PRO A 116 10.38 -21.93 17.89
N ASN A 117 9.80 -20.79 17.51
CA ASN A 117 8.35 -20.67 17.31
C ASN A 117 7.80 -21.47 16.11
N GLN A 118 8.66 -21.99 15.25
CA GLN A 118 8.29 -22.87 14.13
C GLN A 118 8.35 -24.37 14.47
N ARG A 119 8.77 -24.74 15.69
CA ARG A 119 8.97 -26.14 16.10
C ARG A 119 7.68 -26.84 16.43
N SER A 120 6.89 -26.27 17.33
CA SER A 120 5.61 -26.82 17.76
C SER A 120 4.73 -25.74 18.39
N TYR A 121 3.43 -25.96 18.31
CA TYR A 121 2.39 -25.19 18.98
C TYR A 121 1.56 -26.11 19.86
N THR A 122 1.23 -25.68 21.09
CA THR A 122 0.36 -26.44 21.99
C THR A 122 -0.54 -25.49 22.77
N ASP A 123 -1.86 -25.61 22.58
CA ASP A 123 -2.85 -24.80 23.28
C ASP A 123 -4.21 -25.53 23.30
N ARG A 124 -5.22 -24.89 23.91
CA ARG A 124 -6.62 -25.31 23.94
C ARG A 124 -7.50 -24.51 22.98
N ARG A 125 -6.93 -23.90 21.95
CA ARG A 125 -7.68 -23.26 20.88
C ARG A 125 -8.20 -24.31 19.90
N PRO A 126 -9.30 -24.04 19.20
CA PRO A 126 -9.91 -25.01 18.29
C PRO A 126 -9.17 -25.08 16.94
N VAL A 127 -7.88 -25.42 17.00
CA VAL A 127 -7.01 -25.60 15.83
C VAL A 127 -7.07 -27.06 15.37
N ILE A 128 -7.16 -27.30 14.06
CA ILE A 128 -7.13 -28.64 13.49
C ILE A 128 -5.78 -28.91 12.82
N SER A 129 -5.29 -30.16 12.84
CA SER A 129 -4.07 -30.56 12.12
C SER A 129 -4.27 -30.53 10.60
N SER A 130 -3.18 -30.35 9.84
CA SER A 130 -3.25 -30.42 8.36
C SER A 130 -3.82 -31.75 7.88
N SER A 131 -3.51 -32.86 8.56
CA SER A 131 -4.06 -34.18 8.18
C SER A 131 -5.58 -34.26 8.32
N LEU A 132 -6.16 -33.61 9.33
CA LEU A 132 -7.63 -33.53 9.46
C LEU A 132 -8.19 -32.52 8.46
N ALA A 133 -7.55 -31.37 8.29
CA ALA A 133 -7.97 -30.34 7.34
C ALA A 133 -8.01 -30.88 5.91
N ASP A 134 -7.03 -31.67 5.51
CA ASP A 134 -6.91 -32.26 4.16
C ASP A 134 -7.83 -33.48 3.93
N THR A 135 -8.60 -33.88 4.95
CA THR A 135 -9.50 -35.03 4.80
C THR A 135 -10.71 -34.66 3.93
N PRO A 136 -10.96 -35.33 2.78
CA PRO A 136 -12.13 -35.08 1.95
C PRO A 136 -13.43 -35.28 2.74
N CYS A 137 -14.37 -34.36 2.65
CA CYS A 137 -15.69 -34.48 3.30
C CYS A 137 -16.46 -35.72 2.84
N ALA A 138 -16.29 -36.14 1.59
CA ALA A 138 -16.85 -37.39 1.07
C ALA A 138 -16.35 -38.65 1.80
N ALA A 139 -15.11 -38.64 2.31
CA ALA A 139 -14.55 -39.75 3.10
C ALA A 139 -15.09 -39.76 4.54
N LEU A 140 -15.42 -38.61 5.11
CA LEU A 140 -16.03 -38.50 6.45
C LEU A 140 -17.53 -38.83 6.43
N GLY A 141 -18.21 -38.50 5.33
CA GLY A 141 -19.66 -38.49 5.26
C GLY A 141 -20.27 -37.42 6.18
N VAL A 142 -21.57 -37.20 6.05
CA VAL A 142 -22.29 -36.15 6.82
C VAL A 142 -22.12 -36.32 8.31
N GLN A 143 -22.28 -37.54 8.84
CA GLN A 143 -22.12 -37.81 10.27
C GLN A 143 -20.68 -37.57 10.75
N GLY A 144 -19.67 -37.99 9.99
CA GLY A 144 -18.28 -37.79 10.35
C GLY A 144 -17.89 -36.29 10.36
N ILE A 145 -18.40 -35.49 9.43
CA ILE A 145 -18.19 -34.04 9.41
C ILE A 145 -18.81 -33.43 10.68
N LEU A 146 -20.06 -33.77 10.99
CA LEU A 146 -20.76 -33.29 12.19
C LEU A 146 -20.02 -33.65 13.48
N ASP A 147 -19.57 -34.91 13.60
CA ASP A 147 -18.84 -35.40 14.77
C ASP A 147 -17.51 -34.65 14.96
N GLN A 148 -16.77 -34.39 13.88
CA GLN A 148 -15.52 -33.61 13.94
C GLN A 148 -15.77 -32.15 14.31
N MET A 149 -16.80 -31.51 13.73
CA MET A 149 -17.19 -30.13 14.10
C MET A 149 -17.55 -30.05 15.58
N ASN A 150 -18.41 -30.97 16.07
CA ASN A 150 -18.83 -31.01 17.45
C ASN A 150 -17.63 -31.26 18.41
N ALA A 151 -16.75 -32.19 18.06
CA ALA A 151 -15.58 -32.51 18.88
C ALA A 151 -14.60 -31.34 18.97
N THR A 152 -14.34 -30.64 17.85
CA THR A 152 -13.39 -29.53 17.78
C THR A 152 -13.92 -28.29 18.47
N LEU A 153 -15.23 -27.98 18.31
CA LEU A 153 -15.86 -26.77 18.84
C LEU A 153 -16.55 -26.97 20.19
N GLY A 154 -16.57 -28.21 20.71
CA GLY A 154 -17.22 -28.54 21.98
C GLY A 154 -18.73 -28.39 21.93
N THR A 155 -19.35 -28.65 20.77
CA THR A 155 -20.80 -28.55 20.56
C THR A 155 -21.50 -29.91 20.55
N SER A 156 -22.81 -29.92 20.44
CA SER A 156 -23.62 -31.14 20.41
C SER A 156 -24.76 -31.04 19.40
N HIS A 157 -24.47 -30.47 18.21
CA HIS A 157 -25.47 -30.41 17.13
C HIS A 157 -25.81 -31.83 16.62
N THR A 158 -27.04 -31.99 16.12
CA THR A 158 -27.51 -33.26 15.56
C THR A 158 -28.05 -33.05 14.14
N LEU A 159 -28.16 -34.13 13.38
CA LEU A 159 -28.75 -34.11 12.03
C LEU A 159 -30.29 -33.96 12.02
N ASP A 160 -30.91 -33.90 13.20
CA ASP A 160 -32.35 -33.65 13.27
C ASP A 160 -32.71 -32.24 12.80
N THR A 161 -31.74 -31.34 12.71
CA THR A 161 -31.91 -30.00 12.15
C THR A 161 -31.73 -30.06 10.62
N PRO A 162 -32.81 -29.94 9.82
CA PRO A 162 -32.73 -30.13 8.35
C PRO A 162 -31.75 -29.19 7.66
N SER A 163 -31.57 -27.96 8.17
CA SER A 163 -30.61 -26.98 7.63
C SER A 163 -29.16 -27.42 7.80
N VAL A 164 -28.82 -28.09 8.91
CA VAL A 164 -27.47 -28.62 9.15
C VAL A 164 -27.18 -29.78 8.20
N LEU A 165 -28.13 -30.70 8.05
CA LEU A 165 -27.99 -31.82 7.14
C LEU A 165 -27.76 -31.35 5.70
N SER A 166 -28.61 -30.47 5.17
CA SER A 166 -28.51 -29.94 3.82
C SER A 166 -27.21 -29.19 3.57
N LEU A 167 -26.73 -28.42 4.56
CA LEU A 167 -25.46 -27.70 4.49
C LEU A 167 -24.26 -28.67 4.37
N LEU A 168 -24.23 -29.72 5.18
CA LEU A 168 -23.14 -30.70 5.15
C LEU A 168 -23.19 -31.58 3.88
N GLU A 169 -24.38 -31.90 3.35
CA GLU A 169 -24.53 -32.55 2.07
C GLU A 169 -23.99 -31.68 0.92
N GLU A 170 -24.29 -30.38 0.90
CA GLU A 170 -23.75 -29.44 -0.08
C GLU A 170 -22.21 -29.37 -0.03
N CYS A 171 -21.59 -29.42 1.16
CA CYS A 171 -20.13 -29.45 1.29
C CYS A 171 -19.52 -30.71 0.64
N ILE A 172 -20.18 -31.86 0.74
CA ILE A 172 -19.75 -33.09 0.08
C ILE A 172 -19.93 -32.98 -1.43
N GLU A 173 -21.04 -32.47 -1.91
CA GLU A 173 -21.31 -32.26 -3.34
C GLU A 173 -20.28 -31.31 -3.99
N LYS A 174 -19.86 -30.28 -3.26
CA LYS A 174 -18.81 -29.34 -3.70
C LYS A 174 -17.38 -29.89 -3.63
N ASN A 175 -17.23 -31.15 -3.20
CA ASN A 175 -15.92 -31.79 -3.07
C ASN A 175 -14.94 -31.07 -2.12
N TYR A 176 -15.48 -30.44 -1.08
CA TYR A 176 -14.66 -29.75 -0.08
C TYR A 176 -13.89 -30.75 0.79
N ASP A 177 -12.71 -30.31 1.27
CA ASP A 177 -12.04 -30.95 2.41
C ASP A 177 -12.62 -30.41 3.74
N PHE A 178 -12.27 -31.07 4.84
CA PHE A 178 -12.79 -30.69 6.14
C PHE A 178 -12.27 -29.31 6.58
N GLY A 179 -11.05 -28.92 6.21
CA GLY A 179 -10.47 -27.62 6.51
C GLY A 179 -11.30 -26.47 5.93
N ILE A 180 -11.74 -26.59 4.67
CA ILE A 180 -12.61 -25.60 4.02
C ILE A 180 -13.95 -25.52 4.78
N VAL A 181 -14.57 -26.65 5.05
CA VAL A 181 -15.87 -26.68 5.78
C VAL A 181 -15.72 -26.08 7.18
N TYR A 182 -14.66 -26.47 7.89
CA TYR A 182 -14.38 -25.97 9.22
C TYR A 182 -14.14 -24.46 9.21
N GLY A 183 -13.30 -23.95 8.31
CA GLY A 183 -13.01 -22.51 8.17
C GLY A 183 -14.26 -21.68 7.85
N HIS A 184 -15.17 -22.22 7.02
CA HIS A 184 -16.43 -21.55 6.65
C HIS A 184 -17.47 -21.54 7.76
N LEU A 185 -17.50 -22.57 8.60
CA LEU A 185 -18.62 -22.79 9.53
C LEU A 185 -18.27 -22.48 10.99
N ARG A 186 -17.01 -22.54 11.41
CA ARG A 186 -16.63 -22.45 12.83
C ARG A 186 -17.10 -21.18 13.53
N THR A 187 -17.15 -20.04 12.84
CA THR A 187 -17.58 -18.75 13.39
C THR A 187 -19.08 -18.67 13.63
N VAL A 188 -19.85 -19.30 12.74
CA VAL A 188 -21.33 -19.29 12.78
C VAL A 188 -21.91 -20.52 13.46
N TRP A 189 -21.11 -21.57 13.70
CA TRP A 189 -21.56 -22.86 14.22
C TRP A 189 -22.27 -22.77 15.57
N ASN A 190 -21.81 -21.87 16.44
CA ASN A 190 -22.36 -21.71 17.80
C ASN A 190 -23.39 -20.59 17.93
N THR A 191 -23.50 -19.70 16.93
CA THR A 191 -24.30 -18.47 17.05
C THR A 191 -25.76 -18.64 16.62
N HIS A 192 -26.02 -19.61 15.75
CA HIS A 192 -27.33 -19.76 15.09
C HIS A 192 -28.05 -21.02 15.56
N ARG A 193 -28.71 -20.95 16.75
CA ARG A 193 -29.57 -22.04 17.21
C ARG A 193 -30.89 -22.12 16.45
N ASP A 194 -31.35 -21.02 15.86
CA ASP A 194 -32.69 -20.88 15.27
C ASP A 194 -32.74 -20.33 13.84
N SER A 195 -31.58 -19.99 13.22
CA SER A 195 -31.48 -19.43 11.87
C SER A 195 -30.82 -20.40 10.88
N ASN A 196 -31.18 -20.27 9.60
CA ASN A 196 -30.60 -21.08 8.54
C ASN A 196 -29.16 -20.54 8.24
N ILE A 197 -28.13 -21.24 8.71
CA ILE A 197 -26.71 -20.91 8.50
C ILE A 197 -26.41 -20.69 7.02
N GLN A 198 -26.97 -21.51 6.14
CA GLN A 198 -26.75 -21.43 4.69
C GLN A 198 -27.27 -20.11 4.09
N ASP A 199 -28.45 -19.66 4.52
CA ASP A 199 -29.01 -18.40 4.04
C ASP A 199 -28.19 -17.20 4.54
N GLU A 200 -27.68 -17.27 5.77
CA GLU A 200 -26.81 -16.24 6.32
C GLU A 200 -25.47 -16.15 5.55
N LEU A 201 -24.83 -17.28 5.28
CA LEU A 201 -23.60 -17.28 4.48
C LEU A 201 -23.81 -16.72 3.07
N ARG A 202 -24.92 -17.08 2.40
CA ARG A 202 -25.26 -16.54 1.08
C ARG A 202 -25.50 -15.03 1.12
N ARG A 203 -26.16 -14.54 2.17
CA ARG A 203 -26.41 -13.11 2.37
C ARG A 203 -25.09 -12.35 2.52
N LEU A 204 -24.18 -12.83 3.35
CA LEU A 204 -22.86 -12.20 3.58
C LEU A 204 -22.00 -12.20 2.29
N GLU A 205 -22.04 -13.30 1.53
CA GLU A 205 -21.35 -13.39 0.23
C GLU A 205 -21.89 -12.36 -0.77
N GLU A 206 -23.23 -12.23 -0.84
CA GLU A 206 -23.87 -11.26 -1.73
C GLU A 206 -23.53 -9.82 -1.33
N GLU A 207 -23.57 -9.52 -0.04
CA GLU A 207 -23.21 -8.19 0.48
C GLU A 207 -21.76 -7.81 0.16
N ASP A 208 -20.79 -8.75 0.30
CA ASP A 208 -19.41 -8.50 -0.08
C ASP A 208 -19.27 -8.28 -1.60
N ARG A 209 -19.97 -9.10 -2.40
CA ARG A 209 -19.98 -8.97 -3.86
C ARG A 209 -20.52 -7.61 -4.31
N GLU A 210 -21.67 -7.20 -3.79
CA GLU A 210 -22.28 -5.90 -4.10
C GLU A 210 -21.43 -4.74 -3.60
N MET A 211 -20.83 -4.86 -2.43
CA MET A 211 -19.91 -3.85 -1.90
C MET A 211 -18.73 -3.65 -2.84
N ARG A 212 -18.07 -4.75 -3.29
CA ARG A 212 -16.94 -4.66 -4.22
C ARG A 212 -17.30 -4.10 -5.60
N GLN A 213 -18.53 -4.33 -6.08
CA GLN A 213 -19.01 -3.72 -7.32
C GLN A 213 -19.21 -2.21 -7.19
N ARG A 214 -19.65 -1.73 -6.01
CA ARG A 214 -19.92 -0.31 -5.76
C ARG A 214 -18.67 0.52 -5.47
N VAL A 215 -17.58 -0.10 -5.01
CA VAL A 215 -16.39 0.65 -4.61
C VAL A 215 -15.50 1.06 -5.78
N LEU A 216 -15.65 0.46 -6.96
CA LEU A 216 -14.93 0.85 -8.17
C LEU A 216 -15.85 1.70 -9.07
N VAL A 217 -15.54 2.99 -9.17
CA VAL A 217 -16.26 3.93 -10.04
C VAL A 217 -15.30 4.43 -11.12
N GLY A 218 -15.53 4.01 -12.36
CA GLY A 218 -14.56 4.24 -13.42
C GLY A 218 -13.23 3.56 -13.10
N ASN A 219 -12.17 4.36 -12.96
CA ASN A 219 -10.81 3.89 -12.65
C ASN A 219 -10.36 4.25 -11.22
N VAL A 220 -11.30 4.60 -10.32
CA VAL A 220 -10.95 4.97 -8.94
C VAL A 220 -11.75 4.16 -7.92
N ILE A 221 -11.13 3.88 -6.80
CA ILE A 221 -11.69 3.18 -5.65
C ILE A 221 -12.17 4.24 -4.66
N VAL A 222 -13.48 4.33 -4.45
CA VAL A 222 -14.11 5.38 -3.62
C VAL A 222 -14.11 5.06 -2.12
N THR A 223 -13.59 3.91 -1.72
CA THR A 223 -13.53 3.47 -0.32
C THR A 223 -12.10 3.15 0.08
N LEU A 224 -11.46 4.01 0.89
CA LEU A 224 -10.07 3.84 1.32
C LEU A 224 -9.85 2.65 2.26
N ARG A 225 -10.89 2.19 2.94
CA ARG A 225 -10.84 1.11 3.93
C ARG A 225 -11.52 -0.16 3.42
N LEU A 226 -11.21 -0.52 2.18
CA LEU A 226 -11.68 -1.78 1.61
C LEU A 226 -11.07 -2.95 2.39
N ARG A 227 -11.91 -3.86 2.81
CA ARG A 227 -11.48 -5.09 3.49
C ARG A 227 -10.84 -6.04 2.47
N PRO A 228 -9.86 -6.88 2.86
CA PRO A 228 -9.28 -7.86 1.94
C PRO A 228 -10.35 -8.83 1.44
N ARG A 229 -10.15 -9.40 0.27
CA ARG A 229 -11.08 -10.40 -0.29
C ARG A 229 -11.00 -11.70 0.46
N ARG A 230 -9.79 -12.09 0.86
CA ARG A 230 -9.47 -13.36 1.51
C ARG A 230 -8.53 -13.13 2.69
N VAL A 231 -8.58 -14.05 3.64
CA VAL A 231 -7.67 -14.15 4.77
C VAL A 231 -7.29 -15.61 4.99
N TRP A 232 -6.16 -15.85 5.60
CA TRP A 232 -5.75 -17.19 6.02
C TRP A 232 -6.25 -17.44 7.44
N ASP A 233 -7.20 -18.33 7.59
CA ASP A 233 -7.69 -18.83 8.87
C ASP A 233 -6.70 -19.89 9.39
N LEU A 234 -5.98 -19.54 10.45
CA LEU A 234 -4.95 -20.40 11.03
C LEU A 234 -5.52 -21.58 11.79
N TYR A 235 -6.78 -21.52 12.24
CA TYR A 235 -7.40 -22.63 12.96
C TYR A 235 -7.87 -23.74 12.02
N SER A 236 -8.28 -23.41 10.83
CA SER A 236 -8.62 -24.34 9.76
C SER A 236 -7.44 -24.68 8.85
N ASN A 237 -6.36 -23.88 8.90
CA ASN A 237 -5.25 -23.86 7.95
C ASN A 237 -5.75 -23.73 6.50
N ARG A 238 -6.71 -22.82 6.26
CA ARG A 238 -7.30 -22.54 4.93
C ARG A 238 -7.46 -21.05 4.70
N VAL A 239 -7.35 -20.67 3.45
CA VAL A 239 -7.75 -19.33 2.99
C VAL A 239 -9.27 -19.31 2.88
N VAL A 240 -9.88 -18.35 3.57
CA VAL A 240 -11.33 -18.15 3.58
C VAL A 240 -11.68 -16.74 3.11
N PRO A 241 -12.90 -16.51 2.58
CA PRO A 241 -13.37 -15.16 2.31
C PRO A 241 -13.39 -14.32 3.59
N TRP A 242 -13.02 -13.05 3.47
CA TRP A 242 -13.01 -12.13 4.61
C TRP A 242 -14.37 -12.05 5.36
N TRP A 243 -15.47 -12.03 4.61
CA TRP A 243 -16.80 -11.88 5.19
C TRP A 243 -17.21 -13.03 6.15
N ILE A 244 -16.46 -14.14 6.17
CA ILE A 244 -16.62 -15.23 7.15
C ILE A 244 -15.89 -14.88 8.45
N ALA A 245 -14.71 -14.27 8.37
CA ALA A 245 -13.82 -14.08 9.51
C ALA A 245 -14.38 -13.09 10.54
N ASP A 246 -14.99 -11.99 10.07
CA ASP A 246 -15.52 -10.87 10.87
C ASP A 246 -14.52 -10.29 11.91
N ILE A 247 -13.25 -10.65 11.81
CA ILE A 247 -12.13 -10.19 12.65
C ILE A 247 -11.06 -9.63 11.73
N ARG A 248 -10.34 -8.61 12.20
CA ARG A 248 -9.19 -8.07 11.47
C ARG A 248 -8.03 -9.06 11.51
N PRO A 249 -7.40 -9.39 10.38
CA PRO A 249 -6.22 -10.23 10.36
C PRO A 249 -5.01 -9.46 10.86
N ASP A 250 -4.05 -10.14 11.48
CA ASP A 250 -2.70 -9.64 11.70
C ASP A 250 -1.85 -9.98 10.47
N PRO A 251 -1.53 -9.01 9.59
CA PRO A 251 -0.89 -9.30 8.33
C PRO A 251 0.58 -9.65 8.48
N ILE A 252 1.05 -10.49 7.57
CA ILE A 252 2.48 -10.79 7.41
C ILE A 252 3.06 -9.86 6.36
N SER A 253 4.09 -9.10 6.74
CA SER A 253 4.94 -8.35 5.83
C SER A 253 6.27 -9.07 5.66
N HIS A 254 6.76 -9.20 4.43
CA HIS A 254 8.01 -9.93 4.20
C HIS A 254 8.85 -9.34 3.07
N ALA A 255 10.16 -9.56 3.13
CA ALA A 255 11.04 -9.28 2.01
C ALA A 255 10.82 -10.34 0.92
N TRP A 256 10.43 -9.91 -0.27
CA TRP A 256 10.39 -10.79 -1.45
C TRP A 256 11.81 -11.15 -1.87
N VAL A 257 12.08 -12.44 -2.00
CA VAL A 257 13.34 -12.94 -2.57
C VAL A 257 13.28 -12.97 -4.10
N ASP A 258 14.43 -13.03 -4.76
CA ASP A 258 14.51 -13.06 -6.21
C ASP A 258 13.86 -14.31 -6.80
N GLU A 259 13.49 -14.26 -8.08
CA GLU A 259 12.79 -15.35 -8.74
C GLU A 259 13.59 -16.67 -8.73
N GLU A 260 14.91 -16.57 -8.84
CA GLU A 260 15.82 -17.72 -8.75
C GLU A 260 15.87 -18.39 -7.37
N ASP A 261 15.51 -17.67 -6.31
CA ASP A 261 15.47 -18.19 -4.93
C ASP A 261 14.06 -18.57 -4.48
N ARG A 262 13.07 -18.54 -5.38
CA ARG A 262 11.68 -18.93 -5.11
C ARG A 262 11.33 -20.29 -5.71
N VAL A 263 10.33 -20.91 -5.11
CA VAL A 263 9.60 -22.05 -5.66
C VAL A 263 8.11 -21.77 -5.64
N ASN A 264 7.39 -22.29 -6.61
CA ASN A 264 5.95 -22.21 -6.69
C ASN A 264 5.35 -23.52 -6.14
N VAL A 265 4.61 -23.42 -5.04
CA VAL A 265 4.05 -24.57 -4.32
C VAL A 265 2.53 -24.60 -4.48
N LEU A 266 1.97 -25.70 -4.95
CA LEU A 266 0.54 -25.94 -4.86
C LEU A 266 0.21 -26.45 -3.45
N THR A 267 -0.62 -25.72 -2.73
CA THR A 267 -0.98 -26.02 -1.34
C THR A 267 -2.50 -26.15 -1.17
N PRO A 268 -2.97 -27.05 -0.32
CA PRO A 268 -4.39 -27.08 0.04
C PRO A 268 -4.85 -25.84 0.83
N ILE A 269 -3.92 -25.06 1.40
CA ILE A 269 -4.23 -23.85 2.17
C ILE A 269 -5.09 -22.88 1.35
N ASN A 270 -4.75 -22.66 0.07
CA ASN A 270 -5.54 -21.83 -0.85
C ASN A 270 -6.41 -22.66 -1.81
N GLY A 271 -6.78 -23.88 -1.44
CA GLY A 271 -7.56 -24.79 -2.31
C GLY A 271 -6.83 -25.19 -3.60
N LYS A 272 -5.52 -25.01 -3.69
CA LYS A 272 -4.73 -25.20 -4.92
C LYS A 272 -5.15 -24.31 -6.09
N GLU A 273 -5.86 -23.21 -5.81
CA GLU A 273 -6.37 -22.28 -6.84
C GLU A 273 -5.25 -21.64 -7.67
N TRP A 274 -4.09 -21.41 -7.05
CA TRP A 274 -2.87 -20.94 -7.72
C TRP A 274 -1.62 -21.42 -6.99
N PRO A 275 -0.48 -21.53 -7.70
CA PRO A 275 0.80 -21.85 -7.08
C PRO A 275 1.29 -20.66 -6.24
N VAL A 276 1.71 -20.94 -5.01
CA VAL A 276 2.14 -19.95 -4.03
C VAL A 276 3.66 -19.79 -4.14
N PRO A 277 4.17 -18.58 -4.48
CA PRO A 277 5.60 -18.32 -4.54
C PRO A 277 6.17 -18.12 -3.13
N ILE A 278 7.06 -19.03 -2.71
CA ILE A 278 7.76 -18.94 -1.42
C ILE A 278 9.27 -19.13 -1.62
N PRO A 279 10.12 -18.67 -0.67
CA PRO A 279 11.55 -19.00 -0.72
C PRO A 279 11.80 -20.52 -0.74
N LYS A 280 12.85 -20.96 -1.45
CA LYS A 280 13.13 -22.40 -1.68
C LYS A 280 13.18 -23.25 -0.41
N ASP A 281 13.71 -22.69 0.67
CA ASP A 281 13.89 -23.41 1.94
C ASP A 281 12.84 -23.02 2.99
N ALA A 282 11.77 -22.32 2.58
CA ALA A 282 10.66 -21.98 3.45
C ALA A 282 9.55 -23.04 3.40
N SER A 283 8.79 -23.14 4.47
CA SER A 283 7.60 -24.00 4.57
C SER A 283 6.43 -23.20 5.10
N LEU A 284 5.28 -23.28 4.42
CA LEU A 284 4.05 -22.66 4.89
C LEU A 284 3.58 -23.27 6.22
N ASP A 285 3.83 -24.57 6.44
CA ASP A 285 3.47 -25.22 7.70
C ASP A 285 4.30 -24.70 8.88
N LEU A 286 5.57 -24.38 8.65
CA LEU A 286 6.42 -23.76 9.69
C LEU A 286 6.00 -22.32 10.00
N ILE A 287 5.63 -21.55 8.96
CA ILE A 287 5.07 -20.20 9.13
C ILE A 287 3.75 -20.28 9.90
N TRP A 288 2.88 -21.23 9.56
CA TRP A 288 1.63 -21.48 10.26
C TRP A 288 1.83 -21.73 11.76
N ILE A 289 2.77 -22.63 12.12
CA ILE A 289 3.11 -22.93 13.51
C ILE A 289 3.62 -21.68 14.24
N GLU A 290 4.47 -20.87 13.61
CA GLU A 290 4.96 -19.62 14.18
C GLU A 290 3.83 -18.63 14.44
N MET A 291 2.92 -18.45 13.49
CA MET A 291 1.78 -17.54 13.62
C MET A 291 0.83 -17.97 14.73
N LEU A 292 0.58 -19.28 14.88
CA LEU A 292 -0.19 -19.82 16.03
C LEU A 292 0.49 -19.53 17.37
N ASN A 293 1.82 -19.63 17.46
CA ASN A 293 2.60 -19.28 18.65
C ASN A 293 2.63 -17.77 18.94
N LEU A 294 2.37 -16.93 17.95
CA LEU A 294 2.16 -15.49 18.10
C LEU A 294 0.69 -15.14 18.44
N GLU A 295 -0.12 -16.16 18.76
CA GLU A 295 -1.52 -16.03 19.15
C GLU A 295 -2.46 -15.48 18.07
N VAL A 296 -2.06 -15.47 16.81
CA VAL A 296 -2.85 -15.01 15.68
C VAL A 296 -3.92 -16.03 15.32
N GLU A 297 -5.13 -15.58 15.06
CA GLU A 297 -6.24 -16.41 14.59
C GLU A 297 -6.42 -16.32 13.06
N TYR A 298 -6.42 -15.10 12.54
CA TYR A 298 -6.46 -14.82 11.11
C TYR A 298 -5.27 -13.99 10.70
N THR A 299 -4.63 -14.37 9.60
CA THR A 299 -3.56 -13.58 9.02
C THR A 299 -3.87 -13.24 7.55
N TRP A 300 -3.23 -12.19 7.07
CA TRP A 300 -3.22 -11.87 5.64
C TRP A 300 -1.80 -12.00 5.13
N LEU A 301 -1.62 -12.85 4.14
CA LEU A 301 -0.35 -13.07 3.47
C LEU A 301 -0.58 -12.93 1.96
N ASP A 302 0.11 -12.00 1.33
CA ASP A 302 -0.09 -11.62 -0.08
C ASP A 302 -0.06 -12.81 -1.04
N VAL A 303 0.92 -13.71 -0.89
CA VAL A 303 1.07 -14.88 -1.76
C VAL A 303 -0.07 -15.90 -1.63
N LEU A 304 -0.78 -15.91 -0.49
CA LEU A 304 -1.94 -16.77 -0.21
C LEU A 304 -3.28 -16.08 -0.46
N CYS A 305 -3.38 -14.78 -0.15
CA CYS A 305 -4.65 -14.06 -0.14
C CYS A 305 -4.92 -13.25 -1.42
N LEU A 306 -3.86 -12.90 -2.19
CA LEU A 306 -3.97 -12.34 -3.53
C LEU A 306 -3.76 -13.44 -4.57
N ARG A 307 -4.63 -13.49 -5.58
CA ARG A 307 -4.50 -14.44 -6.68
C ARG A 307 -3.18 -14.24 -7.42
N GLN A 308 -2.37 -15.29 -7.52
CA GLN A 308 -1.09 -15.32 -8.22
C GLN A 308 -1.24 -15.87 -9.65
N LYS A 309 -0.16 -15.76 -10.46
CA LYS A 309 -0.08 -16.32 -11.82
C LYS A 309 -0.06 -17.86 -11.79
N GLY A 310 -0.52 -18.48 -12.86
CA GLY A 310 -0.42 -19.92 -13.07
C GLY A 310 -1.54 -20.78 -12.45
N GLY A 311 -2.63 -20.14 -11.98
CA GLY A 311 -3.82 -20.85 -11.48
C GLY A 311 -4.88 -21.09 -12.55
N GLU A 312 -5.84 -21.98 -12.28
CA GLU A 312 -6.94 -22.30 -13.21
C GLU A 312 -7.82 -21.08 -13.55
N ARG A 313 -7.98 -20.15 -12.60
CA ARG A 313 -8.78 -18.92 -12.76
C ARG A 313 -7.89 -17.67 -12.81
N GLU A 314 -6.78 -17.74 -13.56
CA GLU A 314 -5.90 -16.57 -13.75
C GLU A 314 -6.61 -15.40 -14.46
N ASP A 315 -7.65 -15.68 -15.21
CA ASP A 315 -8.54 -14.70 -15.83
C ASP A 315 -9.09 -13.68 -14.81
N LEU A 316 -9.34 -14.10 -13.57
CA LEU A 316 -9.84 -13.23 -12.50
C LEU A 316 -8.74 -12.34 -11.88
N ARG A 317 -7.46 -12.68 -12.04
CA ARG A 317 -6.37 -12.01 -11.35
C ARG A 317 -6.34 -10.50 -11.65
N ALA A 318 -6.41 -10.12 -12.90
CA ALA A 318 -6.37 -8.71 -13.28
C ALA A 318 -7.56 -7.93 -12.70
N GLU A 319 -8.76 -8.51 -12.69
CA GLU A 319 -9.95 -7.86 -12.14
C GLU A 319 -9.91 -7.77 -10.61
N GLU A 320 -9.42 -8.79 -9.92
CA GLU A 320 -9.24 -8.76 -8.47
C GLU A 320 -8.17 -7.73 -8.08
N TRP A 321 -7.03 -7.69 -8.81
CA TRP A 321 -5.91 -6.82 -8.52
C TRP A 321 -6.22 -5.32 -8.69
N LYS A 322 -7.16 -4.94 -9.56
CA LYS A 322 -7.62 -3.55 -9.67
C LYS A 322 -8.02 -2.95 -8.33
N LEU A 323 -8.67 -3.75 -7.48
CA LEU A 323 -9.16 -3.35 -6.18
C LEU A 323 -8.22 -3.77 -5.04
N ASP A 324 -7.77 -5.02 -5.07
CA ASP A 324 -7.16 -5.65 -3.92
C ASP A 324 -5.72 -5.15 -3.70
N VAL A 325 -4.95 -4.89 -4.79
CA VAL A 325 -3.55 -4.43 -4.70
C VAL A 325 -3.43 -3.00 -4.15
N PRO A 326 -4.13 -1.98 -4.67
CA PRO A 326 -3.96 -0.62 -4.17
C PRO A 326 -4.53 -0.41 -2.76
N THR A 327 -5.34 -1.34 -2.26
CA THR A 327 -5.93 -1.26 -0.91
C THR A 327 -5.18 -2.08 0.15
N ILE A 328 -4.07 -2.74 -0.21
CA ILE A 328 -3.24 -3.54 0.70
C ILE A 328 -2.89 -2.78 1.99
N GLY A 329 -2.45 -1.53 1.87
CA GLY A 329 -2.05 -0.73 3.03
C GLY A 329 -3.15 -0.55 4.07
N SER A 330 -4.43 -0.65 3.71
CA SER A 330 -5.54 -0.57 4.67
C SER A 330 -5.55 -1.76 5.65
N ILE A 331 -5.00 -2.91 5.24
CA ILE A 331 -4.90 -4.12 6.06
C ILE A 331 -3.83 -3.92 7.14
N TYR A 332 -2.68 -3.36 6.75
CA TYR A 332 -1.55 -3.13 7.65
C TYR A 332 -1.78 -1.96 8.62
N ARG A 333 -2.54 -0.95 8.19
CA ARG A 333 -2.65 0.34 8.91
C ARG A 333 -3.10 0.23 10.37
N ILE A 334 -3.99 -0.71 10.67
CA ILE A 334 -4.70 -0.79 11.97
C ILE A 334 -4.49 -2.12 12.68
N SER A 335 -3.69 -3.02 12.12
CA SER A 335 -3.41 -4.35 12.64
C SER A 335 -2.00 -4.42 13.23
N GLN A 336 -1.74 -5.40 14.06
CA GLN A 336 -0.39 -5.76 14.47
C GLN A 336 0.29 -6.47 13.30
N VAL A 337 1.45 -5.97 12.86
CA VAL A 337 2.13 -6.51 11.68
C VAL A 337 3.22 -7.49 12.11
N VAL A 338 3.21 -8.69 11.54
CA VAL A 338 4.28 -9.68 11.70
C VAL A 338 5.26 -9.55 10.53
N VAL A 339 6.54 -9.31 10.81
CA VAL A 339 7.54 -8.94 9.80
C VAL A 339 8.64 -9.98 9.68
N TYR A 340 8.77 -10.58 8.50
CA TYR A 340 9.92 -11.41 8.10
C TYR A 340 10.94 -10.57 7.32
N LEU A 341 11.98 -10.10 7.99
CA LEU A 341 12.96 -9.17 7.41
C LEU A 341 13.92 -9.82 6.40
N SER A 342 14.24 -11.10 6.60
CA SER A 342 15.21 -11.82 5.78
C SER A 342 14.59 -12.63 4.63
N GLY A 343 13.26 -12.69 4.56
CA GLY A 343 12.47 -13.48 3.61
C GLY A 343 11.41 -14.31 4.32
N LEU A 344 10.30 -14.56 3.67
CA LEU A 344 9.15 -15.26 4.22
C LEU A 344 9.54 -16.62 4.80
N GLY A 345 9.27 -16.82 6.09
CA GLY A 345 9.56 -18.07 6.81
C GLY A 345 11.04 -18.33 7.11
N TRP A 346 11.94 -17.47 6.63
CA TRP A 346 13.37 -17.64 6.89
C TRP A 346 13.78 -17.18 8.28
N PRO A 347 14.83 -17.80 8.86
CA PRO A 347 15.46 -17.30 10.07
C PRO A 347 15.97 -15.86 9.87
N LEU A 348 15.77 -15.03 10.89
CA LEU A 348 16.30 -13.68 10.91
C LEU A 348 17.83 -13.71 10.85
N CYS A 349 18.40 -13.05 9.84
CA CYS A 349 19.82 -12.92 9.64
C CYS A 349 20.12 -11.48 9.23
N LEU A 350 21.02 -10.84 9.98
CA LEU A 350 21.53 -9.50 9.66
C LEU A 350 23.04 -9.60 9.46
N LYS A 351 23.45 -9.84 8.22
CA LYS A 351 24.86 -9.81 7.82
C LYS A 351 25.25 -8.39 7.42
N GLU A 352 26.56 -8.14 7.37
CA GLU A 352 27.09 -6.89 6.84
C GLU A 352 26.65 -6.69 5.39
N GLY A 353 26.12 -5.50 5.07
CA GLY A 353 25.57 -5.17 3.76
C GLY A 353 24.13 -5.65 3.50
N ASP A 354 23.50 -6.45 4.37
CA ASP A 354 22.12 -6.91 4.16
C ASP A 354 21.15 -5.72 4.12
N MET A 355 21.41 -4.67 4.90
CA MET A 355 20.52 -3.51 4.98
C MET A 355 20.62 -2.60 3.74
N ASP A 356 21.71 -2.69 3.00
CA ASP A 356 21.94 -1.92 1.76
C ASP A 356 21.55 -2.73 0.52
N SER A 357 21.23 -4.00 0.69
CA SER A 357 20.81 -4.88 -0.40
C SER A 357 19.39 -4.55 -0.90
N ASP A 358 19.18 -4.61 -2.21
CA ASP A 358 17.86 -4.50 -2.82
C ASP A 358 16.89 -5.61 -2.37
N ARG A 359 17.40 -6.68 -1.76
CA ARG A 359 16.63 -7.75 -1.10
C ARG A 359 16.17 -7.38 0.31
N CYS A 360 16.71 -6.32 0.89
CA CYS A 360 16.34 -5.88 2.23
C CYS A 360 14.86 -5.45 2.27
N TRP A 361 14.17 -5.84 3.34
CA TRP A 361 12.79 -5.43 3.58
C TRP A 361 12.60 -3.91 3.49
N PHE A 362 13.55 -3.13 4.02
CA PHE A 362 13.52 -1.65 3.98
C PHE A 362 13.63 -1.06 2.57
N ARG A 363 14.11 -1.85 1.60
CA ARG A 363 14.29 -1.42 0.21
C ARG A 363 13.17 -1.88 -0.73
N ARG A 364 12.16 -2.59 -0.24
CA ARG A 364 11.02 -3.02 -1.05
C ARG A 364 9.95 -1.93 -1.12
N ALA A 365 9.40 -1.67 -2.31
CA ALA A 365 8.44 -0.59 -2.53
C ALA A 365 7.19 -0.72 -1.65
N TRP A 366 6.60 -1.90 -1.57
CA TRP A 366 5.37 -2.14 -0.82
C TRP A 366 5.51 -1.91 0.68
N THR A 367 6.70 -2.13 1.24
CA THR A 367 6.91 -2.02 2.68
C THR A 367 6.78 -0.59 3.22
N VAL A 368 6.69 0.44 2.35
CA VAL A 368 6.33 1.80 2.77
C VAL A 368 4.96 1.84 3.43
N GLN A 369 3.98 1.12 2.88
CA GLN A 369 2.62 1.10 3.43
C GLN A 369 2.34 -0.08 4.37
N GLU A 370 3.28 -1.03 4.48
CA GLU A 370 3.16 -2.21 5.34
C GLU A 370 3.65 -1.97 6.77
N VAL A 371 4.09 -0.77 7.06
CA VAL A 371 4.67 -0.39 8.37
C VAL A 371 3.66 -0.44 9.50
N GLY A 372 2.39 -0.08 9.24
CA GLY A 372 1.34 -0.01 10.25
C GLY A 372 1.53 1.11 11.29
N PHE A 373 0.48 1.39 12.06
CA PHE A 373 0.54 2.33 13.20
C PHE A 373 0.67 1.63 14.55
N ARG A 374 0.43 0.32 14.59
CA ARG A 374 0.55 -0.51 15.80
C ARG A 374 1.94 -1.11 15.93
N GLU A 375 2.17 -1.78 17.03
CA GLU A 375 3.40 -2.52 17.28
C GLU A 375 3.64 -3.59 16.21
N ARG A 376 4.92 -3.85 15.94
CA ARG A 376 5.37 -4.87 15.00
C ARG A 376 6.01 -5.99 15.75
N THR A 377 5.72 -7.22 15.31
CA THR A 377 6.39 -8.42 15.79
C THR A 377 7.37 -8.90 14.73
N ILE A 378 8.63 -9.03 15.09
CA ILE A 378 9.64 -9.58 14.17
C ILE A 378 9.58 -11.11 14.26
N ALA A 379 9.33 -11.74 13.11
CA ALA A 379 9.28 -13.18 12.95
C ALA A 379 10.63 -13.77 12.49
N GLY A 380 10.73 -15.08 12.51
CA GLY A 380 11.95 -15.79 12.15
C GLY A 380 13.07 -15.71 13.18
N VAL A 381 12.76 -15.27 14.39
CA VAL A 381 13.78 -15.05 15.44
C VAL A 381 14.39 -16.37 15.91
N THR A 382 15.72 -16.47 15.82
CA THR A 382 16.50 -17.61 16.33
C THR A 382 16.97 -17.35 17.77
N LEU A 383 17.41 -18.42 18.47
CA LEU A 383 17.94 -18.27 19.82
C LEU A 383 19.14 -17.32 19.90
N ASP A 384 19.96 -17.32 18.86
CA ASP A 384 21.14 -16.47 18.72
C ASP A 384 20.87 -15.23 17.85
N GLY A 385 19.59 -14.93 17.62
CA GLY A 385 19.18 -13.79 16.79
C GLY A 385 19.54 -12.46 17.42
N PRO A 386 19.75 -11.40 16.58
CA PRO A 386 20.14 -10.08 17.06
C PRO A 386 19.15 -9.44 18.04
N MET A 387 17.90 -9.92 18.07
CA MET A 387 16.89 -9.44 19.02
C MET A 387 17.11 -9.92 20.47
N HIS A 388 17.91 -10.99 20.66
CA HIS A 388 18.20 -11.58 21.96
C HIS A 388 19.69 -11.53 22.32
N ALA A 389 20.56 -11.17 21.38
CA ALA A 389 21.98 -11.05 21.65
C ALA A 389 22.26 -9.81 22.50
N GLU A 390 22.79 -10.00 23.70
CA GLU A 390 23.54 -8.90 24.33
C GLU A 390 24.70 -8.53 23.42
N PRO A 391 25.01 -7.23 23.28
CA PRO A 391 26.09 -6.79 22.43
C PRO A 391 27.42 -7.38 22.91
N ILE A 392 28.03 -8.21 22.06
CA ILE A 392 29.25 -8.94 22.42
C ILE A 392 30.50 -8.11 22.06
N ASP A 393 30.37 -7.13 21.16
CA ASP A 393 31.42 -6.21 20.75
C ASP A 393 30.84 -4.89 20.16
N ASP A 394 31.73 -3.92 19.90
CA ASP A 394 31.35 -2.61 19.37
C ASP A 394 30.72 -2.69 17.95
N ASP A 395 31.10 -3.67 17.14
CA ASP A 395 30.56 -3.85 15.78
C ASP A 395 29.14 -4.45 15.79
N GLY A 396 28.87 -5.36 16.72
CA GLY A 396 27.52 -5.92 16.92
C GLY A 396 26.51 -4.86 17.35
N ASN A 397 26.92 -3.94 18.20
CA ASN A 397 26.12 -2.79 18.62
C ASN A 397 25.74 -1.88 17.45
N HIS A 398 26.69 -1.58 16.56
CA HIS A 398 26.46 -0.66 15.46
C HIS A 398 25.39 -1.17 14.49
N LYS A 399 25.37 -2.47 14.19
CA LYS A 399 24.35 -3.09 13.32
C LYS A 399 22.96 -3.05 13.96
N MET A 400 22.87 -3.33 15.26
CA MET A 400 21.63 -3.23 16.01
C MET A 400 21.13 -1.79 16.11
N ASP A 401 22.00 -0.85 16.32
CA ASP A 401 21.67 0.58 16.35
C ASP A 401 21.15 1.05 14.98
N MET A 402 21.79 0.65 13.89
CA MET A 402 21.34 0.92 12.52
C MET A 402 19.95 0.33 12.27
N PHE A 403 19.73 -0.93 12.63
CA PHE A 403 18.46 -1.62 12.49
C PHE A 403 17.34 -0.91 13.28
N HIS A 404 17.57 -0.62 14.56
CA HIS A 404 16.61 0.10 15.39
C HIS A 404 16.37 1.54 14.90
N LYS A 405 17.38 2.20 14.38
CA LYS A 405 17.26 3.53 13.77
C LYS A 405 16.40 3.48 12.52
N GLN A 406 16.57 2.49 11.65
CA GLN A 406 15.74 2.32 10.47
C GLN A 406 14.29 1.96 10.85
N LEU A 407 14.07 1.08 11.82
CA LEU A 407 12.72 0.79 12.33
C LEU A 407 12.05 2.04 12.90
N LYS A 408 12.78 2.88 13.64
CA LYS A 408 12.25 4.14 14.18
C LYS A 408 11.93 5.15 13.08
N SER A 409 12.73 5.23 12.03
CA SER A 409 12.48 6.14 10.91
C SER A 409 11.17 5.85 10.19
N LEU A 410 10.64 4.63 10.30
CA LEU A 410 9.35 4.25 9.72
C LEU A 410 8.13 4.76 10.52
N HIS A 411 8.33 5.28 11.73
CA HIS A 411 7.25 5.85 12.56
C HIS A 411 7.02 7.35 12.33
N MET A 412 7.68 7.97 11.37
CA MET A 412 7.61 9.42 11.18
C MET A 412 6.30 9.84 10.48
N ASN A 413 5.86 11.04 10.79
CA ASN A 413 4.78 11.70 10.06
C ASN A 413 5.17 11.82 8.59
N TRP A 414 4.46 11.11 7.75
CA TRP A 414 4.72 11.07 6.34
C TRP A 414 4.09 12.28 5.66
N ASP A 415 4.91 13.25 5.28
CA ASP A 415 4.57 14.22 4.26
C ASP A 415 4.94 13.71 2.86
N ILE A 416 4.45 14.36 1.82
CA ILE A 416 4.67 13.91 0.44
C ILE A 416 6.17 13.79 0.09
N PHE A 417 7.02 14.73 0.51
CA PHE A 417 8.45 14.67 0.16
C PHE A 417 9.19 13.60 0.95
N SER A 418 8.85 13.41 2.22
CA SER A 418 9.39 12.30 3.03
C SER A 418 9.01 10.93 2.45
N LEU A 419 7.76 10.78 1.98
CA LEU A 419 7.29 9.57 1.31
C LEU A 419 8.00 9.33 -0.01
N LEU A 420 8.13 10.35 -0.83
CA LEU A 420 8.84 10.27 -2.11
C LEU A 420 10.33 9.97 -1.91
N THR A 421 10.98 10.62 -0.94
CA THR A 421 12.37 10.33 -0.56
C THR A 421 12.53 8.88 -0.10
N ALA A 422 11.61 8.39 0.75
CA ALA A 422 11.63 6.99 1.15
C ALA A 422 11.43 6.02 -0.03
N MET A 423 10.75 6.44 -1.10
CA MET A 423 10.54 5.64 -2.30
C MET A 423 11.72 5.69 -3.28
N GLN A 424 12.54 6.78 -3.30
CA GLN A 424 13.69 6.93 -4.20
C GLN A 424 14.64 5.73 -4.12
N ASP A 425 14.91 5.25 -2.91
CA ASP A 425 15.82 4.14 -2.63
C ASP A 425 15.15 2.76 -2.67
N ARG A 426 13.87 2.65 -3.05
CA ARG A 426 13.13 1.39 -3.03
C ARG A 426 13.00 0.78 -4.41
N VAL A 427 12.96 -0.55 -4.42
CA VAL A 427 12.85 -1.37 -5.63
C VAL A 427 11.58 -2.21 -5.63
N SER A 428 11.10 -2.55 -6.83
CA SER A 428 9.97 -3.46 -7.04
C SER A 428 10.21 -4.30 -8.28
N THR A 429 9.57 -5.47 -8.35
CA THR A 429 9.61 -6.33 -9.54
C THR A 429 8.83 -5.70 -10.68
N ASN A 430 7.63 -5.16 -10.40
CA ASN A 430 6.88 -4.36 -11.36
C ASN A 430 7.12 -2.88 -11.05
N PRO A 431 7.62 -2.07 -12.00
CA PRO A 431 7.90 -0.66 -11.75
C PRO A 431 6.70 0.14 -11.22
N VAL A 432 5.48 -0.14 -11.68
CA VAL A 432 4.26 0.57 -11.24
C VAL A 432 3.96 0.39 -9.75
N ASP A 433 4.48 -0.67 -9.12
CA ASP A 433 4.32 -0.92 -7.69
C ASP A 433 4.92 0.21 -6.83
N ARG A 434 5.95 0.91 -7.33
CA ARG A 434 6.54 2.06 -6.63
C ARG A 434 5.56 3.20 -6.48
N VAL A 435 4.72 3.42 -7.50
CA VAL A 435 3.64 4.42 -7.44
C VAL A 435 2.47 3.90 -6.59
N ALA A 436 2.02 2.67 -6.84
CA ALA A 436 0.91 2.08 -6.11
C ALA A 436 1.20 1.94 -4.60
N GLY A 437 2.46 1.68 -4.22
CA GLY A 437 2.91 1.65 -2.83
C GLY A 437 2.80 2.99 -2.09
N LEU A 438 2.69 4.11 -2.80
CA LEU A 438 2.46 5.44 -2.23
C LEU A 438 0.97 5.76 -2.05
N ALA A 439 0.06 5.02 -2.71
CA ALA A 439 -1.34 5.40 -2.79
C ALA A 439 -1.99 5.64 -1.42
N LEU A 440 -1.88 4.69 -0.50
CA LEU A 440 -2.50 4.84 0.82
C LEU A 440 -1.73 5.79 1.78
N PRO A 441 -0.38 5.77 1.81
CA PRO A 441 0.40 6.71 2.61
C PRO A 441 0.16 8.18 2.25
N MET A 442 -0.08 8.52 0.99
CA MET A 442 -0.42 9.87 0.53
C MET A 442 -1.85 10.31 0.92
N VAL A 443 -2.59 9.48 1.67
CA VAL A 443 -3.94 9.78 2.15
C VAL A 443 -4.84 10.38 1.06
N PRO A 444 -5.04 9.71 -0.07
CA PRO A 444 -5.84 10.23 -1.17
C PRO A 444 -7.32 10.30 -0.80
N ARG A 445 -8.11 11.09 -1.54
CA ARG A 445 -9.59 11.08 -1.43
C ARG A 445 -10.18 9.78 -1.94
N VAL A 446 -9.63 9.30 -3.05
CA VAL A 446 -9.95 8.03 -3.71
C VAL A 446 -8.63 7.39 -4.17
N ILE A 447 -8.60 6.08 -4.34
CA ILE A 447 -7.38 5.37 -4.74
C ILE A 447 -7.49 5.00 -6.23
N PRO A 448 -6.47 5.28 -7.08
CA PRO A 448 -6.46 4.79 -8.46
C PRO A 448 -6.50 3.27 -8.51
N ALA A 449 -7.29 2.71 -9.43
CA ALA A 449 -7.28 1.28 -9.69
C ALA A 449 -5.91 0.83 -10.23
N TYR A 450 -5.50 -0.38 -9.86
CA TYR A 450 -4.19 -0.91 -10.24
C TYR A 450 -4.23 -1.64 -11.59
N TYR A 451 -3.30 -1.31 -12.47
CA TYR A 451 -3.09 -2.01 -13.74
C TYR A 451 -1.59 -2.26 -13.95
N GLU A 452 -1.18 -3.52 -14.05
CA GLU A 452 0.24 -3.91 -14.22
C GLU A 452 0.92 -3.29 -15.47
N SER A 453 0.14 -2.93 -16.47
CA SER A 453 0.63 -2.40 -17.75
C SER A 453 0.63 -0.87 -17.85
N THR A 454 0.19 -0.16 -16.83
CA THR A 454 0.18 1.31 -16.81
C THR A 454 1.61 1.85 -16.81
N SER A 455 1.87 2.92 -17.54
CA SER A 455 3.15 3.61 -17.45
C SER A 455 3.34 4.26 -16.08
N LEU A 456 4.60 4.42 -15.65
CA LEU A 456 4.91 5.06 -14.36
C LEU A 456 4.36 6.49 -14.29
N GLU A 457 4.46 7.25 -15.39
CA GLU A 457 3.97 8.63 -15.44
C GLU A 457 2.45 8.71 -15.41
N ASP A 458 1.74 7.79 -16.10
CA ASP A 458 0.28 7.75 -16.04
C ASP A 458 -0.21 7.35 -14.65
N ALA A 459 0.45 6.36 -14.02
CA ALA A 459 0.14 5.96 -12.65
C ALA A 459 0.39 7.11 -11.66
N TRP A 460 1.52 7.82 -11.80
CA TRP A 460 1.85 8.99 -10.98
C TRP A 460 0.82 10.12 -11.17
N THR A 461 0.46 10.40 -12.42
CA THR A 461 -0.57 11.38 -12.76
C THR A 461 -1.90 11.04 -12.12
N ALA A 462 -2.34 9.78 -12.24
CA ALA A 462 -3.58 9.32 -11.59
C ALA A 462 -3.51 9.46 -10.07
N LEU A 463 -2.38 9.10 -9.45
CA LEU A 463 -2.20 9.21 -8.00
C LEU A 463 -2.26 10.67 -7.54
N VAL A 464 -1.52 11.59 -8.19
CA VAL A 464 -1.52 13.00 -7.81
C VAL A 464 -2.91 13.62 -7.98
N ASN A 465 -3.63 13.31 -9.07
CA ASN A 465 -4.98 13.83 -9.30
C ASN A 465 -5.99 13.34 -8.23
N THR A 466 -5.77 12.18 -7.62
CA THR A 466 -6.64 11.63 -6.55
C THR A 466 -6.17 11.95 -5.14
N THR A 467 -4.97 12.48 -4.99
CA THR A 467 -4.37 12.85 -3.69
C THR A 467 -5.08 14.07 -3.10
N HIS A 468 -5.00 14.22 -1.79
CA HIS A 468 -5.58 15.37 -1.11
C HIS A 468 -4.95 16.68 -1.62
N ASN A 469 -5.77 17.67 -1.89
CA ASN A 469 -5.34 18.94 -2.47
C ASN A 469 -4.21 19.63 -1.68
N TYR A 470 -4.11 19.36 -0.36
CA TYR A 470 -3.04 19.90 0.50
C TYR A 470 -1.64 19.35 0.15
N ASP A 471 -1.53 18.09 -0.25
CA ASP A 471 -0.23 17.54 -0.64
C ASP A 471 0.19 18.02 -2.02
N CYS A 472 -0.77 18.19 -2.93
CA CYS A 472 -0.52 18.76 -4.25
C CYS A 472 0.05 20.18 -4.19
N VAL A 473 -0.40 20.98 -3.23
CA VAL A 473 0.07 22.36 -3.07
C VAL A 473 1.56 22.44 -2.70
N LEU A 474 2.09 21.42 -2.01
CA LEU A 474 3.53 21.33 -1.72
C LEU A 474 4.34 21.18 -3.01
N LEU A 475 3.83 20.42 -3.99
CA LEU A 475 4.47 20.29 -5.29
C LEU A 475 4.52 21.62 -6.06
N LEU A 476 3.51 22.48 -5.87
CA LEU A 476 3.49 23.82 -6.48
C LEU A 476 4.46 24.79 -5.80
N PHE A 477 4.46 24.88 -4.47
CA PHE A 477 5.13 25.95 -3.74
C PHE A 477 6.51 25.58 -3.17
N GLN A 478 6.81 24.31 -3.01
CA GLN A 478 8.10 23.88 -2.42
C GLN A 478 8.99 23.14 -3.41
N TYR A 479 8.45 22.36 -4.35
CA TYR A 479 9.29 21.75 -5.39
C TYR A 479 9.85 22.84 -6.31
N PRO A 480 11.19 22.97 -6.43
CA PRO A 480 11.79 24.15 -7.07
C PRO A 480 11.80 24.10 -8.60
N GLY A 481 11.70 22.90 -9.18
CA GLY A 481 11.81 22.68 -10.62
C GLY A 481 10.49 22.93 -11.36
N VAL A 482 10.60 23.01 -12.69
CA VAL A 482 9.47 22.97 -13.61
C VAL A 482 9.22 21.51 -13.97
N GLY A 483 7.96 21.11 -14.02
CA GLY A 483 7.60 19.77 -14.46
C GLY A 483 7.97 19.53 -15.93
N LEU A 484 8.56 18.37 -16.22
CA LEU A 484 8.95 17.98 -17.57
C LEU A 484 7.80 17.32 -18.34
N GLY A 485 6.69 17.00 -17.66
CA GLY A 485 5.49 16.41 -18.24
C GLY A 485 4.56 17.44 -18.92
N CYS A 486 3.31 17.04 -19.14
CA CYS A 486 2.25 17.92 -19.67
C CYS A 486 1.82 19.00 -18.65
N LYS A 487 1.85 18.70 -17.35
CA LYS A 487 1.58 19.63 -16.25
C LYS A 487 2.91 20.25 -15.78
N LYS A 488 3.16 21.52 -16.07
CA LYS A 488 4.43 22.21 -15.74
C LYS A 488 4.55 22.59 -14.27
N TRP A 489 3.44 22.69 -13.58
CA TRP A 489 3.41 23.12 -12.18
C TRP A 489 3.89 22.06 -11.19
N ARG A 490 3.89 20.78 -11.59
CA ARG A 490 4.28 19.63 -10.76
C ARG A 490 5.35 18.78 -11.43
N PRO A 491 6.23 18.11 -10.64
CA PRO A 491 7.25 17.23 -11.20
C PRO A 491 6.66 15.95 -11.81
N THR A 492 7.37 15.37 -12.78
CA THR A 492 7.13 14.03 -13.30
C THR A 492 7.60 12.97 -12.30
N TRP A 493 7.19 11.72 -12.53
CA TRP A 493 7.68 10.58 -11.75
C TRP A 493 9.21 10.47 -11.77
N ASP A 494 9.82 10.63 -12.95
CA ASP A 494 11.28 10.57 -13.09
C ASP A 494 11.98 11.66 -12.26
N GLN A 495 11.45 12.88 -12.28
CA GLN A 495 11.99 13.97 -11.49
C GLN A 495 11.94 13.70 -9.97
N VAL A 496 10.79 13.27 -9.45
CA VAL A 496 10.68 12.99 -8.01
C VAL A 496 11.51 11.78 -7.56
N MET A 497 11.90 10.91 -8.49
CA MET A 497 12.73 9.74 -8.19
C MET A 497 14.24 9.98 -8.36
N THR A 498 14.64 11.03 -9.04
CA THR A 498 16.05 11.28 -9.37
C THR A 498 16.61 12.60 -8.84
N GLU A 499 15.74 13.58 -8.59
CA GLU A 499 16.15 14.89 -8.10
C GLU A 499 16.09 14.97 -6.56
N PRO A 500 16.92 15.82 -5.93
CA PRO A 500 16.81 16.12 -4.52
C PRO A 500 15.44 16.75 -4.20
N LEU A 501 14.76 16.23 -3.19
CA LEU A 501 13.46 16.72 -2.76
C LEU A 501 13.59 17.74 -1.62
N PRO A 502 12.70 18.75 -1.54
CA PRO A 502 12.71 19.71 -0.46
C PRO A 502 12.44 19.07 0.90
N ALA A 503 13.00 19.65 1.96
CA ALA A 503 12.57 19.32 3.31
C ALA A 503 11.15 19.86 3.54
N TYR A 504 10.33 19.07 4.23
CA TYR A 504 8.95 19.43 4.54
C TYR A 504 8.86 20.67 5.43
N VAL A 505 7.94 21.53 5.07
CA VAL A 505 7.51 22.65 5.92
C VAL A 505 5.98 22.66 5.95
N ASN A 506 5.40 22.73 7.13
CA ASN A 506 3.94 22.80 7.30
C ASN A 506 3.35 23.90 6.41
N TYR A 507 2.37 23.54 5.62
CA TYR A 507 1.77 24.41 4.65
C TYR A 507 0.25 24.20 4.57
N PHE A 508 -0.49 25.27 4.26
CA PHE A 508 -1.92 25.24 4.00
C PHE A 508 -2.25 25.94 2.68
N GLY A 509 -3.14 25.37 1.94
CA GLY A 509 -3.59 25.78 0.64
C GLY A 509 -4.08 24.55 -0.12
N GLU A 510 -4.76 24.77 -1.21
CA GLU A 510 -5.29 23.69 -2.03
C GLU A 510 -5.02 23.98 -3.50
N VAL A 511 -4.54 22.98 -4.25
CA VAL A 511 -4.66 22.93 -5.70
C VAL A 511 -5.93 22.16 -6.01
N GLN A 512 -6.85 22.77 -6.74
CA GLN A 512 -8.09 22.14 -7.19
C GLN A 512 -7.85 21.43 -8.53
N HIS A 513 -8.59 20.37 -8.79
CA HIS A 513 -8.57 19.61 -10.03
C HIS A 513 -10.00 19.38 -10.52
N ASP A 514 -10.19 19.52 -11.82
CA ASP A 514 -11.45 19.18 -12.50
C ASP A 514 -11.22 17.97 -13.42
N ASP A 515 -11.85 16.86 -13.07
CA ASP A 515 -11.76 15.60 -13.81
C ASP A 515 -12.35 15.67 -15.23
N GLU A 516 -13.28 16.60 -15.49
CA GLU A 516 -13.92 16.73 -16.81
C GLU A 516 -13.04 17.49 -17.81
N THR A 517 -12.38 18.54 -17.34
CA THR A 517 -11.52 19.41 -18.16
C THR A 517 -10.05 19.09 -18.06
N ASP A 518 -9.64 18.27 -17.09
CA ASP A 518 -8.25 18.00 -16.69
C ASP A 518 -7.49 19.31 -16.35
N GLU A 519 -8.18 20.31 -15.82
CA GLU A 519 -7.58 21.56 -15.41
C GLU A 519 -7.28 21.58 -13.93
N ASP A 520 -6.09 22.12 -13.59
CA ASP A 520 -5.69 22.38 -12.21
C ASP A 520 -5.67 23.87 -11.97
N TRP A 521 -6.11 24.33 -10.78
CA TRP A 521 -6.05 25.75 -10.42
C TRP A 521 -5.79 25.97 -8.93
N VAL A 522 -5.36 27.18 -8.62
CA VAL A 522 -5.19 27.66 -7.26
C VAL A 522 -5.78 29.07 -7.13
N ASP A 523 -6.59 29.27 -6.09
CA ASP A 523 -7.09 30.57 -5.69
C ASP A 523 -6.19 31.15 -4.61
N GLY A 524 -5.78 32.40 -4.76
CA GLY A 524 -4.91 33.03 -3.79
C GLY A 524 -4.39 34.40 -4.19
N LEU A 525 -3.57 34.96 -3.31
CA LEU A 525 -2.95 36.27 -3.53
C LEU A 525 -1.85 36.18 -4.58
N CYS A 526 -1.87 37.11 -5.51
CA CYS A 526 -0.94 37.19 -6.63
C CYS A 526 -0.31 38.58 -6.73
N ILE A 527 0.98 38.63 -7.05
CA ILE A 527 1.69 39.83 -7.51
C ILE A 527 1.94 39.64 -9.02
N GLU A 528 1.26 40.40 -9.86
CA GLU A 528 1.35 40.29 -11.31
C GLU A 528 2.70 40.73 -11.89
N LYS A 529 3.43 41.60 -11.21
CA LYS A 529 4.70 42.17 -11.70
C LYS A 529 5.69 42.34 -10.55
N GLY A 530 6.37 41.27 -10.19
CA GLY A 530 7.48 41.26 -9.24
C GLY A 530 8.81 41.10 -9.99
N LEU A 531 9.74 42.03 -9.87
CA LEU A 531 11.10 41.87 -10.42
C LEU A 531 11.95 41.10 -9.41
N LEU A 532 12.44 39.94 -9.83
CA LEU A 532 13.39 39.16 -9.03
C LEU A 532 14.81 39.42 -9.53
N GLN A 533 15.74 39.56 -8.58
CA GLN A 533 17.18 39.74 -8.87
C GLN A 533 18.09 39.14 -7.79
N GLY A 534 19.33 38.86 -8.16
CA GLY A 534 20.35 38.31 -7.23
C GLY A 534 20.26 36.78 -7.06
N LEU A 535 19.45 36.07 -7.85
CA LEU A 535 19.26 34.61 -7.82
C LEU A 535 19.63 33.93 -9.13
N ASP A 536 20.25 34.64 -10.05
CA ASP A 536 20.61 34.21 -11.41
C ASP A 536 21.79 33.22 -11.48
N MET A 537 22.54 33.08 -10.39
CA MET A 537 23.59 32.10 -10.26
C MET A 537 23.14 30.93 -9.40
N GLY A 538 23.42 29.71 -9.82
CA GLY A 538 23.24 28.51 -9.00
C GLY A 538 24.17 28.51 -7.77
N SER A 539 23.91 27.65 -6.80
CA SER A 539 24.74 27.48 -5.60
C SER A 539 25.17 26.04 -5.40
N ALA A 540 26.09 25.81 -4.48
CA ALA A 540 26.40 24.47 -3.99
C ALA A 540 25.25 23.95 -3.10
N GLU A 541 25.18 22.65 -2.96
CA GLU A 541 24.18 21.97 -2.13
C GLU A 541 24.25 22.47 -0.66
N GLY A 542 23.08 22.66 -0.05
CA GLY A 542 22.97 23.09 1.35
C GLY A 542 23.27 24.56 1.63
N VAL A 543 23.44 25.39 0.59
CA VAL A 543 23.70 26.84 0.73
C VAL A 543 22.47 27.64 0.31
N ASP A 544 21.80 28.26 1.29
CA ASP A 544 20.71 29.20 1.03
C ASP A 544 21.25 30.45 0.31
N ARG A 545 20.50 30.92 -0.66
CA ARG A 545 20.81 32.15 -1.40
C ARG A 545 19.78 33.21 -1.10
N CYS A 546 20.26 34.43 -0.95
CA CYS A 546 19.38 35.59 -0.78
C CYS A 546 19.35 36.42 -2.06
N GLY A 547 18.16 36.83 -2.43
CA GLY A 547 17.88 37.74 -3.53
C GLY A 547 16.98 38.89 -3.09
N GLN A 548 16.51 39.64 -4.05
CA GLN A 548 15.60 40.78 -3.84
C GLN A 548 14.37 40.65 -4.73
N LEU A 549 13.24 40.92 -4.14
CA LEU A 549 11.96 41.19 -4.83
C LEU A 549 11.72 42.69 -4.86
N GLU A 550 11.56 43.24 -6.05
CA GLU A 550 11.15 44.62 -6.24
C GLU A 550 9.73 44.71 -6.79
N VAL A 551 8.89 45.49 -6.12
CA VAL A 551 7.50 45.72 -6.52
C VAL A 551 7.18 47.23 -6.49
N LYS A 552 6.23 47.68 -7.29
CA LYS A 552 5.75 49.05 -7.33
C LYS A 552 4.35 49.11 -6.75
N ASP A 553 4.13 49.98 -5.80
CA ASP A 553 2.79 50.26 -5.25
C ASP A 553 1.91 51.08 -6.23
N VAL A 554 0.69 51.37 -5.79
CA VAL A 554 -0.28 52.17 -6.57
C VAL A 554 0.23 53.58 -6.90
N ASP A 555 1.11 54.13 -6.07
CA ASP A 555 1.74 55.46 -6.24
C ASP A 555 3.03 55.37 -7.08
N ARG A 556 3.34 54.20 -7.62
CA ARG A 556 4.57 53.86 -8.37
C ARG A 556 5.85 53.95 -7.54
N THR A 557 5.75 53.93 -6.23
CA THR A 557 6.92 53.84 -5.33
C THR A 557 7.50 52.44 -5.40
N LEU A 558 8.82 52.36 -5.57
CA LEU A 558 9.54 51.10 -5.60
C LEU A 558 9.83 50.61 -4.18
N HIS A 559 9.43 49.41 -3.88
CA HIS A 559 9.71 48.71 -2.62
C HIS A 559 10.57 47.49 -2.90
N THR A 560 11.57 47.27 -2.06
CA THR A 560 12.48 46.11 -2.17
C THR A 560 12.38 45.24 -0.94
N PHE A 561 12.26 43.95 -1.13
CA PHE A 561 12.14 42.92 -0.09
C PHE A 561 13.25 41.88 -0.22
N LYS A 562 13.75 41.38 0.92
CA LYS A 562 14.67 40.27 0.95
C LYS A 562 13.89 38.98 0.72
N ILE A 563 14.40 38.10 -0.15
CA ILE A 563 13.87 36.77 -0.44
C ILE A 563 14.99 35.74 -0.34
N CYS A 564 14.63 34.48 -0.07
CA CYS A 564 15.58 33.40 0.07
C CYS A 564 15.15 32.20 -0.77
N VAL A 565 16.11 31.42 -1.25
CA VAL A 565 15.89 30.13 -1.90
C VAL A 565 16.79 29.08 -1.24
N THR A 566 16.24 27.89 -0.99
CA THR A 566 16.93 26.74 -0.38
C THR A 566 17.41 25.73 -1.43
N HIS A 567 17.09 25.97 -2.70
CA HIS A 567 17.46 25.10 -3.82
C HIS A 567 18.59 25.69 -4.67
N GLN A 568 19.20 24.84 -5.50
CA GLN A 568 20.36 25.19 -6.31
C GLN A 568 20.01 25.82 -7.67
N LEU A 569 18.74 25.66 -8.14
CA LEU A 569 18.34 26.11 -9.46
C LEU A 569 18.36 27.62 -9.56
N PRO A 570 18.97 28.22 -10.63
CA PRO A 570 19.01 29.66 -10.82
C PRO A 570 17.60 30.21 -11.15
N ILE A 571 17.29 31.40 -10.63
CA ILE A 571 16.12 32.18 -11.04
C ILE A 571 16.64 33.41 -11.80
N PRO A 572 16.48 33.46 -13.14
CA PRO A 572 16.97 34.59 -13.92
C PRO A 572 16.37 35.93 -13.47
N LYS A 573 17.16 36.99 -13.57
CA LYS A 573 16.64 38.36 -13.33
C LYS A 573 15.59 38.70 -14.37
N ASP A 574 14.33 38.77 -13.96
CA ASP A 574 13.20 39.10 -14.82
C ASP A 574 11.98 39.53 -13.99
N THR A 575 10.93 40.02 -14.66
CA THR A 575 9.65 40.33 -14.04
C THR A 575 8.72 39.10 -14.16
N TYR A 576 8.24 38.64 -13.01
CA TYR A 576 7.43 37.43 -12.88
C TYR A 576 6.05 37.71 -12.29
N VAL A 577 5.16 36.78 -12.48
CA VAL A 577 3.94 36.61 -11.70
C VAL A 577 4.29 35.75 -10.48
N LEU A 578 3.89 36.19 -9.31
CA LEU A 578 4.20 35.53 -8.06
C LEU A 578 2.91 35.12 -7.35
N LEU A 579 2.71 33.82 -7.17
CA LEU A 579 1.58 33.29 -6.38
C LEU A 579 2.03 33.09 -4.95
N ARG A 580 1.28 33.62 -4.01
CA ARG A 580 1.57 33.51 -2.59
C ARG A 580 0.91 32.27 -2.00
N SER A 581 1.66 31.60 -1.17
CA SER A 581 1.13 30.55 -0.33
C SER A 581 0.18 31.10 0.74
N GLN A 582 -0.88 30.36 1.10
CA GLN A 582 -1.77 30.75 2.20
C GLN A 582 -1.07 30.55 3.54
N ASP A 583 -1.38 31.42 4.51
CA ASP A 583 -0.84 31.31 5.86
C ASP A 583 -1.84 30.54 6.76
N PRO A 584 -1.42 29.41 7.32
CA PRO A 584 -2.31 28.58 8.13
C PRO A 584 -2.65 29.16 9.50
N TYR A 585 -1.76 30.00 10.04
CA TYR A 585 -1.86 30.54 11.39
C TYR A 585 -1.87 32.07 11.36
N GLN A 586 -3.01 32.66 11.00
CA GLN A 586 -3.15 34.13 10.99
C GLN A 586 -2.80 34.79 12.35
N ASP A 587 -2.82 34.01 13.43
CA ASP A 587 -2.62 34.51 14.79
C ASP A 587 -1.22 34.27 15.40
N ASN A 588 -0.37 33.38 14.81
CA ASN A 588 0.93 33.07 15.40
C ASN A 588 2.07 33.81 14.70
N LYS A 589 2.48 34.95 15.27
CA LYS A 589 3.44 35.90 14.69
C LYS A 589 4.90 35.47 14.74
N GLN A 590 5.26 34.30 15.25
CA GLN A 590 6.67 34.00 15.58
C GLN A 590 7.42 33.09 14.58
N THR A 591 6.75 32.40 13.64
CA THR A 591 7.43 31.46 12.73
C THR A 591 6.81 31.48 11.31
N LYS A 592 6.70 32.66 10.68
CA LYS A 592 6.06 32.77 9.37
C LYS A 592 7.10 32.69 8.25
N GLN A 593 7.23 31.48 7.66
CA GLN A 593 7.82 31.32 6.34
C GLN A 593 6.70 31.33 5.29
N ILE A 594 6.76 32.26 4.34
CA ILE A 594 5.81 32.35 3.24
C ILE A 594 6.52 31.90 1.97
N TYR A 595 5.96 30.89 1.31
CA TYR A 595 6.45 30.40 0.04
C TYR A 595 5.73 31.09 -1.13
N TRP A 596 6.47 31.26 -2.22
CA TRP A 596 5.99 31.87 -3.43
C TRP A 596 6.32 31.00 -4.63
N ALA A 597 5.31 30.68 -5.44
CA ALA A 597 5.54 30.10 -6.76
C ALA A 597 5.83 31.23 -7.74
N VAL A 598 6.94 31.11 -8.44
CA VAL A 598 7.41 32.04 -9.46
C VAL A 598 6.95 31.53 -10.82
N GLY A 599 6.27 32.36 -11.61
CA GLY A 599 5.79 31.94 -12.90
C GLY A 599 5.62 33.07 -13.89
N ARG A 600 5.04 32.74 -15.05
CA ARG A 600 4.69 33.68 -16.12
C ARG A 600 3.25 33.45 -16.56
N ARG A 601 2.60 34.49 -17.10
CA ARG A 601 1.34 34.30 -17.80
C ARG A 601 1.60 33.84 -19.23
N THR A 602 0.96 32.75 -19.57
CA THR A 602 0.86 32.31 -20.98
C THR A 602 -0.06 33.27 -21.78
N PRO A 603 -0.09 33.22 -23.12
CA PRO A 603 -0.97 34.08 -23.93
C PRO A 603 -2.46 33.93 -23.57
N ASP A 604 -2.89 32.74 -23.09
CA ASP A 604 -4.24 32.43 -22.62
C ASP A 604 -4.45 32.70 -21.12
N GLN A 605 -3.52 33.45 -20.50
CA GLN A 605 -3.56 33.91 -19.09
C GLN A 605 -3.41 32.80 -18.03
N ARG A 606 -2.98 31.59 -18.40
CA ARG A 606 -2.66 30.53 -17.45
C ARG A 606 -1.33 30.83 -16.75
N PHE A 607 -1.13 30.22 -15.58
CA PHE A 607 0.11 30.33 -14.82
C PHE A 607 1.08 29.20 -15.18
N GLU A 608 2.19 29.54 -15.80
CA GLU A 608 3.29 28.63 -16.06
C GLU A 608 4.37 28.81 -15.02
N LYS A 609 4.61 27.79 -14.20
CA LYS A 609 5.61 27.78 -13.12
C LYS A 609 7.03 27.84 -13.69
N VAL A 610 7.90 28.58 -13.03
CA VAL A 610 9.33 28.69 -13.33
C VAL A 610 10.19 28.20 -12.18
N SER A 611 9.87 28.60 -10.93
CA SER A 611 10.61 28.23 -9.74
C SER A 611 9.81 28.55 -8.46
N VAL A 612 10.48 28.52 -7.31
CA VAL A 612 9.93 28.93 -6.01
C VAL A 612 10.94 29.74 -5.21
N PHE A 613 10.45 30.59 -4.29
CA PHE A 613 11.27 31.21 -3.25
C PHE A 613 10.48 31.33 -1.95
N MET A 614 11.15 31.70 -0.86
CA MET A 614 10.49 31.96 0.42
C MET A 614 10.89 33.32 0.99
N MET A 615 10.01 33.86 1.84
CA MET A 615 10.29 34.96 2.72
C MET A 615 10.29 34.44 4.17
N ASP A 616 11.44 34.48 4.81
CA ASP A 616 11.68 33.97 6.17
C ASP A 616 11.66 35.06 7.25
N ASP A 617 11.74 36.34 6.87
CA ASP A 617 11.61 37.48 7.79
C ASP A 617 10.15 37.96 7.85
N TRP A 618 9.49 37.62 8.94
CA TRP A 618 8.09 38.04 9.19
C TRP A 618 7.87 39.55 9.07
N LYS A 619 8.89 40.37 9.34
CA LYS A 619 8.78 41.83 9.21
C LYS A 619 8.71 42.26 7.76
N GLU A 620 9.45 41.61 6.90
CA GLU A 620 9.38 41.79 5.45
C GLU A 620 8.02 41.34 4.90
N VAL A 621 7.49 40.24 5.41
CA VAL A 621 6.13 39.75 5.03
C VAL A 621 5.08 40.75 5.45
N MET A 622 5.08 41.21 6.70
CA MET A 622 4.13 42.22 7.18
C MET A 622 4.22 43.55 6.42
N ARG A 623 5.46 43.99 6.10
CA ARG A 623 5.69 45.18 5.30
C ARG A 623 5.10 45.05 3.90
N LEU A 624 5.18 43.84 3.29
CA LEU A 624 4.57 43.58 1.99
C LEU A 624 3.04 43.56 2.10
N ASP A 625 2.49 42.98 3.16
CA ASP A 625 1.05 42.88 3.41
C ASP A 625 0.40 44.26 3.64
N ASP A 626 1.15 45.21 4.21
CA ASP A 626 0.68 46.58 4.45
C ASP A 626 0.61 47.42 3.16
N LEU A 627 1.23 46.98 2.07
CA LEU A 627 1.25 47.69 0.79
C LEU A 627 -0.05 47.47 0.01
N ARG A 628 -0.80 48.55 -0.19
CA ARG A 628 -2.09 48.51 -0.88
C ARG A 628 -1.91 48.28 -2.39
N GLY A 629 -2.73 47.39 -2.96
CA GLY A 629 -2.89 47.20 -4.41
C GLY A 629 -1.73 46.49 -5.10
N ILE A 630 -0.77 45.91 -4.37
CA ILE A 630 0.30 45.10 -4.92
C ILE A 630 -0.18 43.66 -5.09
N MET A 631 -0.84 43.12 -4.08
CA MET A 631 -1.42 41.78 -4.10
C MET A 631 -2.90 41.84 -4.45
N VAL A 632 -3.31 40.96 -5.32
CA VAL A 632 -4.70 40.80 -5.78
C VAL A 632 -5.09 39.35 -5.65
N GLU A 633 -6.28 39.11 -5.10
CA GLU A 633 -6.84 37.74 -5.15
C GLU A 633 -7.15 37.37 -6.63
N SER A 634 -6.72 36.23 -7.03
CA SER A 634 -6.86 35.74 -8.40
C SER A 634 -7.09 34.25 -8.46
N HIS A 635 -7.86 33.85 -9.46
CA HIS A 635 -8.02 32.48 -9.88
C HIS A 635 -6.92 32.14 -10.90
N ASN A 636 -6.09 31.15 -10.62
CA ASN A 636 -4.91 30.84 -11.43
C ASN A 636 -4.97 29.42 -11.96
N VAL A 637 -5.36 29.26 -13.20
CA VAL A 637 -5.29 27.98 -13.90
C VAL A 637 -3.81 27.64 -14.17
N LEU A 638 -3.38 26.48 -13.78
CA LEU A 638 -2.00 26.00 -13.84
C LEU A 638 -1.73 25.28 -15.19
N VAL A 639 -0.49 25.40 -15.68
CA VAL A 639 -0.04 24.68 -16.90
C VAL A 639 0.75 23.46 -16.55
#